data_2eb30701e88683d397397594a9f7e469
#
_entry.id   2eb30701e88683d397397594a9f7e469
#
_cell.length_a   1.000
_cell.length_b   1.000
_cell.length_c   1.000
_cell.angle_alpha   90.00
_cell.angle_beta   90.00
_cell.angle_gamma   90.00
#
_symmetry.space_group_name_H-M   'P 1'
#
loop_
_entity.id
_entity.type
_entity.pdbx_description
1 polymer ?
#
loop_
_entity_poly.entity_id
_entity_poly.type
_entity_poly.pdbx_seq_one_letter_code
_entity_poly.pdbx_strand_id
1 'polypeptide(L)'
;MRESFPPCRDRATPWITEGASAEPAVLVSPPPPVYASAMSDDAPSFVRGIFAGAIHDDLLFPFPASLAERDPDEARTVRRLLADLARMRDAGVIDAARFDEEETVPEETILALAAGGWMGLSIPREYGGLGLSAAAYAHVFGAISSMDAALGVLLGVHCGLGSKAIVLFGTAEQKARYLPMLARGHTLAAYALTEPETGSDAQNVVTQAQPNDDGSWTLTGRKHWIGNGHRAGVIATFAQAPVERGGTTVLRPTAFIIRPDMPGFRVTGTVRKLGIRGSTQAELVYDGLRVPADHVLGTVGKGFGVAVKVLNGGRMTLAAGCTAGTKSLLAQMVEFAEHRVQFGRPIADFEITQRKLARTASDVYAADAMLGELARLAEQPDGEYALEAACCKVFASEMLWRAADEMVQVAGGRGYVKPYPYERQLRDARINRIFEGTNEILRLFISLNGIQGPAAQLKELGVALRRPLRNLGLISGFAASRLASRLGATPTLDVELHERLAAHARHFEKHVAELKDAAERLIRAYRKEIVERQQELERLSDMAIELFATACVLARTQQLLLARGEDGCSRELGLCDLFIVEAGRRFRASRVALQSPQDEVRRRVAAGIRDAGGYGVVDAMLPELQSDGRTVRRSDGPLSTEPLAPGDQQRPQAASGSDRQTVRPRSD
;
A
#
# COMPACT_ATOMS: atom_id res chain seq x y z
N MET A 1 24.49 42.83 -20.33
CA MET A 1 23.59 43.65 -19.51
C MET A 1 22.95 42.69 -18.52
N ARG A 2 23.35 42.82 -17.27
CA ARG A 2 22.80 42.01 -16.16
C ARG A 2 21.66 42.82 -15.58
N GLU A 3 20.44 42.37 -15.73
CA GLU A 3 19.32 42.90 -14.95
C GLU A 3 19.09 41.98 -13.75
N SER A 4 19.36 42.53 -12.59
CA SER A 4 19.15 41.96 -11.30
C SER A 4 17.69 42.08 -10.90
N PHE A 5 17.01 40.95 -10.64
CA PHE A 5 15.72 40.95 -9.98
C PHE A 5 15.91 41.09 -8.46
N PRO A 6 15.08 41.93 -7.80
CA PRO A 6 15.17 42.11 -6.34
C PRO A 6 14.59 40.91 -5.58
N PRO A 7 15.08 40.66 -4.34
CA PRO A 7 14.58 39.55 -3.53
C PRO A 7 13.13 39.80 -3.07
N CYS A 8 12.30 38.80 -3.25
CA CYS A 8 10.93 38.78 -2.74
C CYS A 8 10.98 38.65 -1.22
N ARG A 9 10.68 39.74 -0.52
CA ARG A 9 10.50 39.77 0.94
C ARG A 9 9.19 39.11 1.30
N ASP A 10 9.25 38.29 2.34
CA ASP A 10 8.10 37.79 3.11
C ASP A 10 7.02 38.86 3.28
N ARG A 11 5.84 38.60 2.73
CA ARG A 11 4.60 39.24 3.15
C ARG A 11 3.63 38.17 3.63
N ALA A 12 3.81 37.82 4.92
CA ALA A 12 2.68 37.40 5.71
C ALA A 12 1.77 38.63 5.85
N THR A 13 0.64 38.62 5.20
CA THR A 13 -0.42 39.62 5.41
C THR A 13 -1.30 39.12 6.55
N PRO A 14 -1.32 39.81 7.70
CA PRO A 14 -2.28 39.50 8.76
C PRO A 14 -3.62 40.21 8.40
N TRP A 15 -4.65 39.43 8.18
CA TRP A 15 -6.02 39.89 8.27
C TRP A 15 -6.47 39.80 9.73
N ILE A 16 -6.07 40.76 10.54
CA ILE A 16 -6.69 41.01 11.86
C ILE A 16 -7.06 42.50 11.87
N THR A 17 -8.33 42.77 11.73
CA THR A 17 -8.92 44.07 12.14
C THR A 17 -9.10 44.01 13.65
N GLU A 18 -8.51 44.98 14.35
CA GLU A 18 -8.72 45.22 15.77
C GLU A 18 -10.19 45.53 16.06
N GLY A 19 -10.73 44.86 17.07
CA GLY A 19 -11.92 45.32 17.78
C GLY A 19 -13.08 44.35 17.85
N ALA A 20 -12.95 43.26 18.63
CA ALA A 20 -14.06 42.61 19.29
C ALA A 20 -13.53 41.76 20.47
N SER A 21 -14.12 41.98 21.65
CA SER A 21 -13.87 41.29 22.90
C SER A 21 -13.83 39.78 22.76
N ALA A 22 -12.75 39.17 23.26
CA ALA A 22 -12.54 37.71 23.23
C ALA A 22 -13.55 37.01 24.17
N GLU A 23 -14.51 36.32 23.58
CA GLU A 23 -15.17 35.21 24.22
C GLU A 23 -14.22 33.98 24.22
N PRO A 24 -14.25 33.13 25.28
CA PRO A 24 -13.34 32.01 25.38
C PRO A 24 -13.58 31.02 24.20
N ALA A 25 -12.51 30.76 23.43
CA ALA A 25 -12.51 29.80 22.36
C ALA A 25 -13.07 28.45 22.87
N VAL A 26 -14.22 28.05 22.39
CA VAL A 26 -14.74 26.71 22.52
C VAL A 26 -13.72 25.79 21.87
N LEU A 27 -13.03 25.00 22.68
CA LEU A 27 -12.18 23.89 22.25
C LEU A 27 -13.06 22.94 21.41
N VAL A 28 -13.10 23.15 20.11
CA VAL A 28 -13.64 22.21 19.16
C VAL A 28 -12.75 20.99 19.25
N SER A 29 -13.25 19.91 19.85
CA SER A 29 -12.58 18.62 19.85
C SER A 29 -12.16 18.30 18.41
N PRO A 30 -10.90 17.83 18.17
CA PRO A 30 -10.51 17.44 16.85
C PRO A 30 -11.52 16.42 16.29
N PRO A 31 -11.90 16.48 15.02
CA PRO A 31 -12.81 15.52 14.43
C PRO A 31 -12.23 14.12 14.64
N PRO A 32 -13.07 13.09 14.84
CA PRO A 32 -12.59 11.72 15.00
C PRO A 32 -11.69 11.36 13.82
N PRO A 33 -10.62 10.56 14.03
CA PRO A 33 -9.69 10.22 12.98
C PRO A 33 -10.44 9.65 11.78
N VAL A 34 -10.20 10.23 10.65
CA VAL A 34 -10.93 10.21 9.40
C VAL A 34 -11.08 8.83 8.75
N TYR A 35 -10.37 7.85 9.26
CA TYR A 35 -10.36 6.48 8.73
C TYR A 35 -11.65 5.69 8.99
N ALA A 36 -12.51 6.17 9.87
CA ALA A 36 -13.72 5.46 10.32
C ALA A 36 -14.96 5.65 9.42
N SER A 37 -15.00 6.62 8.51
CA SER A 37 -16.23 7.01 7.82
C SER A 37 -16.36 6.54 6.36
N ALA A 38 -15.40 5.76 5.86
CA ALA A 38 -15.34 5.38 4.45
C ALA A 38 -15.90 3.98 4.14
N MET A 39 -16.34 3.23 5.16
CA MET A 39 -16.85 1.86 5.03
C MET A 39 -18.36 1.81 5.32
N SER A 40 -19.08 0.90 4.65
CA SER A 40 -20.47 0.60 5.04
C SER A 40 -20.43 -0.23 6.33
N ASP A 41 -21.20 0.19 7.34
CA ASP A 41 -21.25 -0.53 8.64
C ASP A 41 -21.94 -1.90 8.53
N ASP A 42 -22.69 -2.15 7.46
CA ASP A 42 -23.60 -3.31 7.32
C ASP A 42 -23.00 -4.46 6.50
N ALA A 43 -21.92 -4.25 5.73
CA ALA A 43 -21.35 -5.33 4.93
C ALA A 43 -20.41 -6.22 5.75
N PRO A 44 -20.51 -7.56 5.63
CA PRO A 44 -19.64 -8.48 6.36
C PRO A 44 -18.19 -8.36 5.88
N SER A 45 -17.24 -8.30 6.84
CA SER A 45 -15.80 -8.37 6.62
C SER A 45 -15.23 -9.42 7.56
N PHE A 46 -14.39 -10.31 7.04
CA PHE A 46 -13.75 -11.34 7.85
C PHE A 46 -12.88 -10.73 8.95
N VAL A 47 -12.04 -9.75 8.58
CA VAL A 47 -11.12 -9.08 9.52
C VAL A 47 -11.92 -8.35 10.62
N ARG A 48 -13.02 -7.68 10.29
CA ARG A 48 -13.89 -7.05 11.29
C ARG A 48 -14.51 -8.09 12.23
N GLY A 49 -14.96 -9.22 11.68
CA GLY A 49 -15.53 -10.33 12.43
C GLY A 49 -14.60 -10.87 13.52
N ILE A 50 -13.35 -11.13 13.20
CA ILE A 50 -12.39 -11.69 14.17
C ILE A 50 -12.07 -10.73 15.33
N PHE A 51 -12.15 -9.41 15.16
CA PHE A 51 -12.07 -8.45 16.27
C PHE A 51 -13.27 -8.56 17.21
N ALA A 52 -14.45 -8.90 16.69
CA ALA A 52 -15.66 -9.16 17.48
C ALA A 52 -15.71 -10.59 18.04
N GLY A 53 -14.76 -11.45 17.66
CA GLY A 53 -14.74 -12.87 18.02
C GLY A 53 -15.76 -13.69 17.22
N ALA A 54 -16.14 -13.23 16.03
CA ALA A 54 -16.93 -13.97 15.06
C ALA A 54 -16.03 -14.43 13.90
N ILE A 55 -16.17 -15.69 13.51
CA ILE A 55 -15.48 -16.25 12.35
C ILE A 55 -16.54 -16.40 11.26
N HIS A 56 -16.45 -15.55 10.24
CA HIS A 56 -17.30 -15.63 9.06
C HIS A 56 -16.59 -16.51 8.02
N ASP A 57 -16.56 -17.81 8.27
CA ASP A 57 -15.82 -18.77 7.42
C ASP A 57 -16.44 -18.91 6.03
N ASP A 58 -17.74 -18.65 5.86
CA ASP A 58 -18.42 -18.51 4.58
C ASP A 58 -17.77 -17.47 3.64
N LEU A 59 -17.06 -16.49 4.22
CA LEU A 59 -16.28 -15.51 3.44
C LEU A 59 -14.95 -16.05 2.92
N LEU A 60 -14.46 -17.20 3.39
CA LEU A 60 -13.17 -17.77 3.01
C LEU A 60 -13.24 -19.21 2.50
N PHE A 61 -14.27 -19.94 2.91
CA PHE A 61 -14.44 -21.34 2.51
C PHE A 61 -15.66 -21.52 1.59
N PRO A 62 -15.53 -22.35 0.54
CA PRO A 62 -14.30 -22.98 0.07
C PRO A 62 -13.33 -21.96 -0.55
N PHE A 63 -12.04 -22.26 -0.52
CA PHE A 63 -11.03 -21.46 -1.24
C PHE A 63 -11.37 -21.39 -2.74
N PRO A 64 -11.17 -20.26 -3.43
CA PRO A 64 -11.59 -20.10 -4.81
C PRO A 64 -10.91 -21.11 -5.75
N ALA A 65 -11.69 -21.71 -6.64
CA ALA A 65 -11.19 -22.54 -7.70
C ALA A 65 -10.23 -21.77 -8.62
N SER A 66 -9.35 -22.49 -9.30
CA SER A 66 -8.40 -21.87 -10.22
C SER A 66 -9.10 -21.06 -11.33
N LEU A 67 -8.43 -20.05 -11.87
CA LEU A 67 -8.97 -19.26 -12.99
C LEU A 67 -9.33 -20.14 -14.19
N ALA A 68 -8.53 -21.20 -14.44
CA ALA A 68 -8.78 -22.13 -15.54
C ALA A 68 -10.07 -22.93 -15.37
N GLU A 69 -10.48 -23.22 -14.13
CA GLU A 69 -11.73 -23.92 -13.81
C GLU A 69 -12.94 -22.98 -13.85
N ARG A 70 -12.76 -21.73 -13.37
CA ARG A 70 -13.83 -20.73 -13.28
C ARG A 70 -14.16 -20.08 -14.63
N ASP A 71 -13.14 -19.68 -15.39
CA ASP A 71 -13.22 -19.01 -16.68
C ASP A 71 -12.07 -19.44 -17.60
N PRO A 72 -12.25 -20.52 -18.38
CA PRO A 72 -11.23 -21.00 -19.31
C PRO A 72 -10.83 -19.98 -20.39
N ASP A 73 -11.73 -19.07 -20.79
CA ASP A 73 -11.48 -18.05 -21.81
C ASP A 73 -10.61 -16.93 -21.27
N GLU A 74 -10.89 -16.49 -20.05
CA GLU A 74 -10.05 -15.53 -19.36
C GLU A 74 -8.67 -16.14 -19.07
N ALA A 75 -8.60 -17.40 -18.65
CA ALA A 75 -7.35 -18.12 -18.46
C ALA A 75 -6.51 -18.22 -19.76
N ARG A 76 -7.16 -18.36 -20.94
CA ARG A 76 -6.45 -18.28 -22.24
C ARG A 76 -5.90 -16.88 -22.50
N THR A 77 -6.67 -15.85 -22.17
CA THR A 77 -6.25 -14.44 -22.28
C THR A 77 -5.03 -14.17 -21.38
N VAL A 78 -5.05 -14.63 -20.14
CA VAL A 78 -3.92 -14.54 -19.21
C VAL A 78 -2.69 -15.24 -19.76
N ARG A 79 -2.81 -16.49 -20.24
CA ARG A 79 -1.69 -17.22 -20.86
C ARG A 79 -1.09 -16.49 -22.05
N ARG A 80 -1.93 -15.89 -22.92
CA ARG A 80 -1.47 -15.07 -24.04
C ARG A 80 -0.65 -13.88 -23.56
N LEU A 81 -1.15 -13.12 -22.57
CA LEU A 81 -0.45 -11.96 -21.99
C LEU A 81 0.90 -12.37 -21.39
N LEU A 82 0.95 -13.48 -20.64
CA LEU A 82 2.20 -13.97 -20.06
C LEU A 82 3.22 -14.39 -21.14
N ALA A 83 2.76 -15.02 -22.22
CA ALA A 83 3.61 -15.36 -23.36
C ALA A 83 4.11 -14.11 -24.10
N ASP A 84 3.27 -13.07 -24.25
CA ASP A 84 3.67 -11.77 -24.79
C ASP A 84 4.75 -11.13 -23.93
N LEU A 85 4.58 -11.14 -22.61
CA LEU A 85 5.52 -10.60 -21.66
C LEU A 85 6.89 -11.30 -21.74
N ALA A 86 6.89 -12.64 -21.84
CA ALA A 86 8.12 -13.41 -22.02
C ALA A 86 8.83 -13.03 -23.33
N ARG A 87 8.09 -12.89 -24.45
CA ARG A 87 8.67 -12.46 -25.73
C ARG A 87 9.27 -11.05 -25.65
N MET A 88 8.60 -10.10 -24.98
CA MET A 88 9.12 -8.74 -24.82
C MET A 88 10.43 -8.73 -24.00
N ARG A 89 10.51 -9.54 -22.94
CA ARG A 89 11.75 -9.72 -22.17
C ARG A 89 12.87 -10.31 -23.04
N ASP A 90 12.58 -11.42 -23.72
CA ASP A 90 13.59 -12.14 -24.51
C ASP A 90 14.07 -11.32 -25.73
N ALA A 91 13.23 -10.41 -26.23
CA ALA A 91 13.58 -9.44 -27.27
C ALA A 91 14.28 -8.16 -26.74
N GLY A 92 14.50 -8.05 -25.42
CA GLY A 92 15.13 -6.87 -24.82
C GLY A 92 14.24 -5.61 -24.79
N VAL A 93 12.94 -5.73 -25.11
CA VAL A 93 11.97 -4.62 -25.00
C VAL A 93 11.74 -4.25 -23.53
N ILE A 94 11.79 -5.25 -22.66
CA ILE A 94 11.76 -5.06 -21.21
C ILE A 94 13.17 -5.32 -20.68
N ASP A 95 13.85 -4.24 -20.30
CA ASP A 95 15.18 -4.24 -19.71
C ASP A 95 15.19 -3.37 -18.45
N ALA A 96 15.02 -4.03 -17.33
CA ALA A 96 14.92 -3.38 -16.03
C ALA A 96 16.22 -2.67 -15.59
N ALA A 97 17.40 -3.12 -16.06
CA ALA A 97 18.66 -2.46 -15.78
C ALA A 97 18.75 -1.13 -16.54
N ARG A 98 18.41 -1.16 -17.83
CA ARG A 98 18.33 0.02 -18.68
C ARG A 98 17.34 1.05 -18.12
N PHE A 99 16.14 0.62 -17.72
CA PHE A 99 15.12 1.54 -17.16
C PHE A 99 15.54 2.20 -15.86
N ASP A 100 16.29 1.48 -15.02
CA ASP A 100 16.87 2.04 -13.79
C ASP A 100 17.98 3.06 -14.10
N GLU A 101 18.84 2.79 -15.09
CA GLU A 101 19.94 3.69 -15.48
C GLU A 101 19.44 4.94 -16.19
N GLU A 102 18.52 4.81 -17.14
CA GLU A 102 17.94 5.92 -17.89
C GLU A 102 16.88 6.71 -17.07
N GLU A 103 16.49 6.21 -15.91
CA GLU A 103 15.44 6.77 -15.03
C GLU A 103 14.10 6.98 -15.76
N THR A 104 13.83 6.18 -16.77
CA THR A 104 12.59 6.24 -17.56
C THR A 104 12.26 4.89 -18.21
N VAL A 105 10.99 4.62 -18.44
CA VAL A 105 10.54 3.58 -19.37
C VAL A 105 10.47 4.19 -20.76
N PRO A 106 11.20 3.66 -21.75
CA PRO A 106 11.19 4.17 -23.11
C PRO A 106 9.81 4.12 -23.77
N GLU A 107 9.56 5.04 -24.70
CA GLU A 107 8.28 5.12 -25.41
C GLU A 107 7.97 3.87 -26.23
N GLU A 108 8.99 3.27 -26.84
CA GLU A 108 8.84 2.01 -27.59
C GLU A 108 8.32 0.85 -26.71
N THR A 109 8.73 0.79 -25.44
CA THR A 109 8.22 -0.21 -24.49
C THR A 109 6.76 0.06 -24.16
N ILE A 110 6.36 1.32 -23.96
CA ILE A 110 4.97 1.70 -23.70
C ILE A 110 4.09 1.35 -24.91
N LEU A 111 4.55 1.65 -26.13
CA LEU A 111 3.83 1.32 -27.36
C LEU A 111 3.71 -0.19 -27.58
N ALA A 112 4.74 -0.97 -27.25
CA ALA A 112 4.69 -2.43 -27.30
C ALA A 112 3.66 -3.00 -26.32
N LEU A 113 3.61 -2.48 -25.09
CA LEU A 113 2.59 -2.82 -24.10
C LEU A 113 1.18 -2.46 -24.60
N ALA A 114 1.01 -1.28 -25.18
CA ALA A 114 -0.26 -0.84 -25.76
C ALA A 114 -0.74 -1.76 -26.87
N ALA A 115 0.15 -2.12 -27.80
CA ALA A 115 -0.13 -3.08 -28.88
C ALA A 115 -0.53 -4.47 -28.37
N GLY A 116 0.04 -4.92 -27.25
CA GLY A 116 -0.31 -6.17 -26.57
C GLY A 116 -1.64 -6.14 -25.79
N GLY A 117 -2.28 -4.95 -25.65
CA GLY A 117 -3.52 -4.75 -24.89
C GLY A 117 -3.31 -4.54 -23.40
N TRP A 118 -2.06 -4.32 -22.95
CA TRP A 118 -1.72 -4.17 -21.54
C TRP A 118 -2.29 -2.88 -20.90
N MET A 119 -2.63 -1.89 -21.72
CA MET A 119 -3.24 -0.65 -21.21
C MET A 119 -4.72 -0.82 -20.87
N GLY A 120 -5.37 -1.85 -21.41
CA GLY A 120 -6.80 -2.13 -21.21
C GLY A 120 -7.12 -3.19 -20.16
N LEU A 121 -6.16 -3.66 -19.33
CA LEU A 121 -6.33 -4.83 -18.47
C LEU A 121 -7.62 -4.78 -17.63
N SER A 122 -7.89 -3.68 -16.93
CA SER A 122 -9.04 -3.51 -16.03
C SER A 122 -10.19 -2.67 -16.62
N ILE A 123 -10.03 -2.16 -17.84
CA ILE A 123 -11.07 -1.38 -18.52
C ILE A 123 -12.09 -2.35 -19.11
N PRO A 124 -13.42 -2.13 -18.94
CA PRO A 124 -14.45 -3.00 -19.46
C PRO A 124 -14.37 -3.20 -20.99
N ARG A 125 -14.77 -4.37 -21.46
CA ARG A 125 -14.71 -4.77 -22.90
C ARG A 125 -15.53 -3.83 -23.79
N GLU A 126 -16.64 -3.31 -23.31
CA GLU A 126 -17.50 -2.34 -23.99
C GLU A 126 -16.78 -1.03 -24.36
N TYR A 127 -15.71 -0.68 -23.62
CA TYR A 127 -14.84 0.46 -23.92
C TYR A 127 -13.50 0.05 -24.57
N GLY A 128 -13.41 -1.18 -25.08
CA GLY A 128 -12.24 -1.67 -25.80
C GLY A 128 -11.10 -2.19 -24.92
N GLY A 129 -11.32 -2.37 -23.63
CA GLY A 129 -10.39 -3.03 -22.71
C GLY A 129 -10.54 -4.55 -22.68
N LEU A 130 -9.77 -5.22 -21.83
CA LEU A 130 -9.84 -6.68 -21.62
C LEU A 130 -10.87 -7.04 -20.54
N GLY A 131 -11.20 -6.14 -19.64
CA GLY A 131 -12.17 -6.34 -18.57
C GLY A 131 -11.81 -7.53 -17.68
N LEU A 132 -10.53 -7.68 -17.33
CA LEU A 132 -10.08 -8.81 -16.53
C LEU A 132 -10.70 -8.80 -15.14
N SER A 133 -11.06 -9.98 -14.64
CA SER A 133 -11.46 -10.23 -13.27
C SER A 133 -10.35 -9.80 -12.29
N ALA A 134 -10.68 -9.63 -11.02
CA ALA A 134 -9.70 -9.23 -10.00
C ALA A 134 -8.55 -10.27 -9.90
N ALA A 135 -8.88 -11.55 -9.97
CA ALA A 135 -7.90 -12.64 -9.93
C ALA A 135 -6.98 -12.64 -11.16
N ALA A 136 -7.52 -12.52 -12.37
CA ALA A 136 -6.75 -12.46 -13.60
C ALA A 136 -5.87 -11.22 -13.66
N TYR A 137 -6.42 -10.07 -13.29
CA TYR A 137 -5.68 -8.81 -13.22
C TYR A 137 -4.50 -8.90 -12.22
N ALA A 138 -4.74 -9.38 -11.00
CA ALA A 138 -3.70 -9.55 -9.99
C ALA A 138 -2.57 -10.48 -10.49
N HIS A 139 -2.91 -11.57 -11.16
CA HIS A 139 -1.94 -12.51 -11.70
C HIS A 139 -1.06 -11.90 -12.79
N VAL A 140 -1.67 -11.25 -13.79
CA VAL A 140 -0.96 -10.59 -14.91
C VAL A 140 -0.11 -9.41 -14.40
N PHE A 141 -0.67 -8.60 -13.50
CA PHE A 141 0.05 -7.49 -12.88
C PHE A 141 1.25 -7.96 -12.06
N GLY A 142 1.07 -9.04 -11.29
CA GLY A 142 2.17 -9.66 -10.55
C GLY A 142 3.32 -10.09 -11.47
N ALA A 143 3.01 -10.71 -12.59
CA ALA A 143 4.00 -11.18 -13.56
C ALA A 143 4.86 -10.03 -14.12
N ILE A 144 4.24 -8.94 -14.59
CA ILE A 144 5.00 -7.79 -15.11
C ILE A 144 5.79 -7.08 -14.00
N SER A 145 5.22 -6.93 -12.81
CA SER A 145 5.89 -6.31 -11.66
C SER A 145 7.10 -7.10 -11.18
N SER A 146 7.09 -8.44 -11.34
CA SER A 146 8.23 -9.30 -10.99
C SER A 146 9.38 -9.21 -12.00
N MET A 147 9.12 -8.79 -13.23
CA MET A 147 10.15 -8.54 -14.25
C MET A 147 10.77 -7.15 -14.06
N ASP A 148 9.92 -6.15 -13.88
CA ASP A 148 10.35 -4.78 -13.60
C ASP A 148 9.31 -4.03 -12.74
N ALA A 149 9.74 -3.57 -11.57
CA ALA A 149 8.86 -2.88 -10.63
C ALA A 149 8.39 -1.51 -11.15
N ALA A 150 9.19 -0.82 -11.98
CA ALA A 150 8.82 0.47 -12.55
C ALA A 150 7.71 0.32 -13.60
N LEU A 151 7.74 -0.73 -14.43
CA LEU A 151 6.63 -1.09 -15.31
C LEU A 151 5.37 -1.44 -14.53
N GLY A 152 5.51 -2.21 -13.42
CA GLY A 152 4.43 -2.48 -12.52
C GLY A 152 3.76 -1.20 -12.01
N VAL A 153 4.55 -0.22 -11.56
CA VAL A 153 4.02 1.08 -11.10
C VAL A 153 3.37 1.86 -12.24
N LEU A 154 3.97 1.93 -13.42
CA LEU A 154 3.38 2.61 -14.59
C LEU A 154 1.98 2.07 -14.91
N LEU A 155 1.84 0.75 -15.02
CA LEU A 155 0.56 0.09 -15.30
C LEU A 155 -0.39 0.16 -14.10
N GLY A 156 0.11 0.05 -12.87
CA GLY A 156 -0.70 0.17 -11.65
C GLY A 156 -1.36 1.54 -11.54
N VAL A 157 -0.63 2.60 -11.85
CA VAL A 157 -1.19 3.96 -11.89
C VAL A 157 -2.20 4.10 -13.04
N HIS A 158 -1.86 3.58 -14.22
CA HIS A 158 -2.72 3.68 -15.40
C HIS A 158 -4.01 2.86 -15.25
N CYS A 159 -3.91 1.55 -15.04
CA CYS A 159 -5.05 0.64 -14.98
C CYS A 159 -5.72 0.62 -13.60
N GLY A 160 -4.90 0.60 -12.53
CA GLY A 160 -5.36 0.37 -11.15
C GLY A 160 -5.87 1.62 -10.43
N LEU A 161 -5.42 2.80 -10.81
CA LEU A 161 -5.80 4.06 -10.16
C LEU A 161 -6.51 5.02 -11.10
N GLY A 162 -5.81 5.61 -12.08
CA GLY A 162 -6.36 6.66 -12.93
C GLY A 162 -7.57 6.20 -13.75
N SER A 163 -7.43 5.14 -14.55
CA SER A 163 -8.55 4.56 -15.32
C SER A 163 -9.63 3.99 -14.40
N LYS A 164 -9.24 3.32 -13.30
CA LYS A 164 -10.17 2.73 -12.33
C LYS A 164 -11.10 3.76 -11.69
N ALA A 165 -10.59 4.97 -11.41
CA ALA A 165 -11.41 6.07 -10.90
C ALA A 165 -12.57 6.39 -11.86
N ILE A 166 -12.31 6.45 -13.17
CA ILE A 166 -13.34 6.69 -14.19
C ILE A 166 -14.27 5.48 -14.34
N VAL A 167 -13.73 4.25 -14.33
CA VAL A 167 -14.55 3.02 -14.41
C VAL A 167 -15.57 2.98 -13.28
N LEU A 168 -15.15 3.31 -12.03
CA LEU A 168 -16.02 3.21 -10.86
C LEU A 168 -16.98 4.38 -10.70
N PHE A 169 -16.56 5.60 -11.03
CA PHE A 169 -17.30 6.82 -10.66
C PHE A 169 -17.65 7.75 -11.82
N GLY A 170 -17.15 7.45 -13.04
CA GLY A 170 -17.46 8.24 -14.23
C GLY A 170 -18.92 8.09 -14.66
N THR A 171 -19.51 9.16 -15.21
CA THR A 171 -20.79 9.08 -15.91
C THR A 171 -20.65 8.24 -17.19
N ALA A 172 -21.76 7.87 -17.83
CA ALA A 172 -21.75 7.17 -19.10
C ALA A 172 -20.95 7.94 -20.18
N GLU A 173 -21.12 9.27 -20.22
CA GLU A 173 -20.45 10.16 -21.16
C GLU A 173 -18.94 10.24 -20.85
N GLN A 174 -18.55 10.35 -19.58
CA GLN A 174 -17.15 10.37 -19.17
C GLN A 174 -16.47 9.02 -19.51
N LYS A 175 -17.13 7.91 -19.25
CA LYS A 175 -16.62 6.56 -19.60
C LYS A 175 -16.45 6.43 -21.11
N ALA A 176 -17.48 6.76 -21.90
CA ALA A 176 -17.43 6.71 -23.36
C ALA A 176 -16.34 7.61 -23.96
N ARG A 177 -16.08 8.77 -23.33
CA ARG A 177 -15.10 9.76 -23.80
C ARG A 177 -13.66 9.34 -23.49
N TYR A 178 -13.39 8.82 -22.30
CA TYR A 178 -12.01 8.64 -21.82
C TYR A 178 -11.53 7.18 -21.87
N LEU A 179 -12.38 6.21 -21.56
CA LEU A 179 -11.91 4.82 -21.42
C LEU A 179 -11.40 4.21 -22.73
N PRO A 180 -11.99 4.46 -23.94
CA PRO A 180 -11.48 3.87 -25.17
C PRO A 180 -10.07 4.33 -25.54
N MET A 181 -9.70 5.59 -25.28
CA MET A 181 -8.36 6.08 -25.56
C MET A 181 -7.32 5.54 -24.56
N LEU A 182 -7.72 5.35 -23.30
CA LEU A 182 -6.90 4.75 -22.27
C LEU A 182 -6.69 3.25 -22.53
N ALA A 183 -7.73 2.52 -22.91
CA ALA A 183 -7.64 1.08 -23.21
C ALA A 183 -6.67 0.76 -24.36
N ARG A 184 -6.61 1.64 -25.37
CA ARG A 184 -5.70 1.50 -26.52
C ARG A 184 -4.29 2.03 -26.22
N GLY A 185 -4.06 2.67 -25.09
CA GLY A 185 -2.78 3.29 -24.78
C GLY A 185 -2.45 4.52 -25.62
N HIS A 186 -3.45 5.18 -26.25
CA HIS A 186 -3.24 6.45 -26.96
C HIS A 186 -2.75 7.55 -26.00
N THR A 187 -3.05 7.38 -24.73
CA THR A 187 -2.53 8.21 -23.64
C THR A 187 -2.56 7.42 -22.34
N LEU A 188 -1.80 7.89 -21.35
CA LEU A 188 -1.79 7.32 -20.01
C LEU A 188 -2.78 8.03 -19.09
N ALA A 189 -3.23 7.30 -18.06
CA ALA A 189 -3.93 7.88 -16.93
C ALA A 189 -2.98 8.11 -15.76
N ALA A 190 -3.27 9.16 -14.96
CA ALA A 190 -2.63 9.46 -13.70
C ALA A 190 -3.64 9.67 -12.57
N TYR A 191 -3.13 9.65 -11.33
CA TYR A 191 -3.92 9.81 -10.12
C TYR A 191 -3.23 10.81 -9.20
N ALA A 192 -3.78 12.02 -9.08
CA ALA A 192 -3.16 13.16 -8.43
C ALA A 192 -3.82 13.49 -7.09
N LEU A 193 -3.47 12.73 -6.04
CA LEU A 193 -3.98 12.92 -4.68
C LEU A 193 -2.97 13.66 -3.81
N THR A 194 -1.73 13.18 -3.76
CA THR A 194 -0.66 13.64 -2.86
C THR A 194 -0.22 15.08 -3.17
N GLU A 195 0.03 15.85 -2.11
CA GLU A 195 0.49 17.24 -2.16
C GLU A 195 1.78 17.40 -1.32
N PRO A 196 2.52 18.52 -1.45
CA PRO A 196 3.72 18.78 -0.65
C PRO A 196 3.48 18.61 0.85
N GLU A 197 2.36 19.10 1.35
CA GLU A 197 2.00 19.11 2.77
C GLU A 197 1.18 17.88 3.18
N THR A 198 0.61 17.12 2.22
CA THR A 198 -0.41 16.12 2.51
C THR A 198 -0.15 14.80 1.78
N GLY A 199 0.31 13.80 2.51
CA GLY A 199 0.47 12.41 2.04
C GLY A 199 -0.49 11.47 2.77
N SER A 200 -0.16 11.12 4.02
CA SER A 200 -0.97 10.20 4.84
C SER A 200 -2.33 10.79 5.24
N ASP A 201 -2.42 12.10 5.41
CA ASP A 201 -3.65 12.81 5.74
C ASP A 201 -4.44 13.23 4.49
N ALA A 202 -4.76 12.27 3.63
CA ALA A 202 -5.31 12.49 2.30
C ALA A 202 -6.69 13.17 2.28
N GLN A 203 -7.39 13.27 3.39
CA GLN A 203 -8.65 14.03 3.49
C GLN A 203 -8.40 15.53 3.53
N ASN A 204 -7.26 15.95 4.04
CA ASN A 204 -6.91 17.35 4.26
C ASN A 204 -5.99 17.88 3.14
N VAL A 205 -6.23 17.49 1.89
CA VAL A 205 -5.59 18.11 0.72
C VAL A 205 -5.84 19.62 0.75
N VAL A 206 -4.86 20.42 0.34
CA VAL A 206 -4.94 21.89 0.39
C VAL A 206 -5.27 22.53 -0.95
N THR A 207 -5.16 21.82 -2.07
CA THR A 207 -5.63 22.27 -3.39
C THR A 207 -7.10 22.67 -3.30
N GLN A 208 -7.45 23.88 -3.76
CA GLN A 208 -8.79 24.46 -3.71
C GLN A 208 -9.50 24.33 -5.06
N ALA A 209 -10.81 24.11 -5.01
CA ALA A 209 -11.71 24.19 -6.15
C ALA A 209 -12.82 25.18 -5.84
N GLN A 210 -12.88 26.29 -6.60
CA GLN A 210 -13.89 27.33 -6.47
C GLN A 210 -14.93 27.18 -7.59
N PRO A 211 -16.24 27.15 -7.29
CA PRO A 211 -17.27 27.15 -8.32
C PRO A 211 -17.35 28.51 -9.02
N ASN A 212 -17.58 28.51 -10.31
CA ASN A 212 -17.83 29.71 -11.11
C ASN A 212 -19.33 29.84 -11.46
N ASP A 213 -19.79 31.04 -11.81
CA ASP A 213 -21.19 31.32 -12.12
C ASP A 213 -21.73 30.53 -13.32
N ASP A 214 -20.86 30.08 -14.23
CA ASP A 214 -21.22 29.24 -15.38
C ASP A 214 -21.22 27.72 -15.08
N GLY A 215 -21.08 27.36 -13.81
CA GLY A 215 -21.03 25.98 -13.33
C GLY A 215 -19.68 25.29 -13.51
N SER A 216 -18.68 25.93 -14.14
CA SER A 216 -17.31 25.43 -14.17
C SER A 216 -16.61 25.62 -12.81
N TRP A 217 -15.41 25.08 -12.68
CA TRP A 217 -14.59 25.18 -11.47
C TRP A 217 -13.24 25.82 -11.78
N THR A 218 -12.70 26.55 -10.84
CA THR A 218 -11.32 27.06 -10.87
C THR A 218 -10.50 26.35 -9.81
N LEU A 219 -9.48 25.60 -10.22
CA LEU A 219 -8.59 24.86 -9.32
C LEU A 219 -7.27 25.62 -9.14
N THR A 220 -6.81 25.69 -7.87
CA THR A 220 -5.51 26.28 -7.52
C THR A 220 -4.83 25.42 -6.48
N GLY A 221 -3.56 25.01 -6.75
CA GLY A 221 -2.78 24.18 -5.87
C GLY A 221 -1.65 23.43 -6.57
N ARG A 222 -1.03 22.50 -5.84
CA ARG A 222 0.10 21.70 -6.32
C ARG A 222 -0.08 20.24 -5.97
N LYS A 223 0.38 19.36 -6.86
CA LYS A 223 0.41 17.91 -6.62
C LYS A 223 1.84 17.38 -6.75
N HIS A 224 2.24 16.51 -5.82
CA HIS A 224 3.59 15.96 -5.73
C HIS A 224 3.61 14.46 -6.03
N TRP A 225 4.71 13.99 -6.62
CA TRP A 225 5.02 12.58 -6.88
C TRP A 225 3.94 11.84 -7.66
N ILE A 226 3.41 12.49 -8.69
CA ILE A 226 2.32 11.93 -9.49
C ILE A 226 2.88 11.01 -10.57
N GLY A 227 2.67 9.71 -10.38
CA GLY A 227 3.02 8.67 -11.35
C GLY A 227 2.35 8.92 -12.70
N ASN A 228 3.07 8.74 -13.79
CA ASN A 228 2.65 9.05 -15.15
C ASN A 228 2.30 10.53 -15.40
N GLY A 229 2.32 11.40 -14.39
CA GLY A 229 1.80 12.77 -14.49
C GLY A 229 2.41 13.63 -15.60
N HIS A 230 3.65 13.35 -16.01
CA HIS A 230 4.35 14.04 -17.11
C HIS A 230 3.90 13.62 -18.51
N ARG A 231 3.23 12.45 -18.64
CA ARG A 231 2.77 11.86 -19.92
C ARG A 231 1.26 11.61 -19.96
N ALA A 232 0.57 11.79 -18.83
CA ALA A 232 -0.85 11.48 -18.74
C ALA A 232 -1.70 12.49 -19.52
N GLY A 233 -2.59 12.02 -20.38
CA GLY A 233 -3.61 12.83 -21.03
C GLY A 233 -4.90 12.92 -20.21
N VAL A 234 -5.06 12.06 -19.20
CA VAL A 234 -6.22 12.04 -18.31
C VAL A 234 -5.74 11.86 -16.86
N ILE A 235 -6.11 12.79 -15.98
CA ILE A 235 -5.66 12.82 -14.59
C ILE A 235 -6.88 12.90 -13.67
N ALA A 236 -7.08 11.88 -12.83
CA ALA A 236 -8.02 11.97 -11.72
C ALA A 236 -7.36 12.75 -10.58
N THR A 237 -7.91 13.92 -10.22
CA THR A 237 -7.36 14.78 -9.16
C THR A 237 -8.38 15.10 -8.09
N PHE A 238 -7.90 15.58 -6.93
CA PHE A 238 -8.71 15.89 -5.76
C PHE A 238 -8.42 17.31 -5.26
N ALA A 239 -9.49 18.05 -4.96
CA ALA A 239 -9.41 19.39 -4.43
C ALA A 239 -10.52 19.64 -3.41
N GLN A 240 -10.30 20.53 -2.47
CA GLN A 240 -11.32 20.99 -1.52
C GLN A 240 -12.33 21.89 -2.24
N ALA A 241 -13.59 21.48 -2.23
CA ALA A 241 -14.71 22.24 -2.79
C ALA A 241 -15.69 22.64 -1.67
N PRO A 242 -16.31 23.82 -1.74
CA PRO A 242 -17.35 24.24 -0.81
C PRO A 242 -18.62 23.38 -0.97
N VAL A 243 -19.19 22.95 0.15
CA VAL A 243 -20.41 22.13 0.22
C VAL A 243 -21.30 22.69 1.33
N GLU A 244 -22.57 22.92 1.03
CA GLU A 244 -23.55 23.31 2.03
C GLU A 244 -23.96 22.11 2.91
N ARG A 245 -23.85 22.29 4.22
CA ARG A 245 -24.25 21.27 5.20
C ARG A 245 -24.90 21.92 6.42
N GLY A 246 -26.18 21.69 6.62
CA GLY A 246 -26.92 22.27 7.77
C GLY A 246 -26.88 23.79 7.84
N GLY A 247 -26.88 24.49 6.71
CA GLY A 247 -26.81 25.95 6.64
C GLY A 247 -25.41 26.54 6.82
N THR A 248 -24.37 25.72 6.80
CA THR A 248 -22.97 26.16 6.89
C THR A 248 -22.18 25.61 5.71
N THR A 249 -21.38 26.45 5.07
CA THR A 249 -20.45 26.01 4.03
C THR A 249 -19.23 25.34 4.66
N VAL A 250 -18.95 24.10 4.26
CA VAL A 250 -17.76 23.35 4.69
C VAL A 250 -16.96 22.89 3.46
N LEU A 251 -15.63 22.87 3.59
CA LEU A 251 -14.77 22.34 2.53
C LEU A 251 -14.74 20.81 2.58
N ARG A 252 -14.88 20.18 1.41
CA ARG A 252 -14.84 18.72 1.26
C ARG A 252 -14.08 18.32 -0.01
N PRO A 253 -13.24 17.26 0.07
CA PRO A 253 -12.60 16.74 -1.12
C PRO A 253 -13.62 16.36 -2.20
N THR A 254 -13.36 16.85 -3.40
CA THR A 254 -14.11 16.54 -4.62
C THR A 254 -13.13 16.03 -5.66
N ALA A 255 -13.52 15.02 -6.42
CA ALA A 255 -12.70 14.47 -7.48
C ALA A 255 -13.03 15.11 -8.83
N PHE A 256 -12.01 15.34 -9.65
CA PHE A 256 -12.12 15.96 -10.98
C PHE A 256 -11.30 15.17 -12.01
N ILE A 257 -11.73 15.21 -13.27
CA ILE A 257 -10.95 14.75 -14.42
C ILE A 257 -10.24 15.96 -15.02
N ILE A 258 -8.91 15.95 -15.00
CA ILE A 258 -8.07 17.00 -15.59
C ILE A 258 -7.43 16.50 -16.86
N ARG A 259 -7.26 17.39 -17.84
CA ARG A 259 -6.48 17.17 -19.05
C ARG A 259 -5.34 18.19 -19.12
N PRO A 260 -4.17 17.81 -19.62
CA PRO A 260 -3.01 18.72 -19.70
C PRO A 260 -3.20 19.93 -20.63
N ASP A 261 -4.14 19.86 -21.59
CA ASP A 261 -4.46 20.95 -22.51
C ASP A 261 -5.36 22.03 -21.89
N MET A 262 -5.82 21.85 -20.65
CA MET A 262 -6.62 22.86 -19.95
C MET A 262 -5.77 24.07 -19.54
N PRO A 263 -6.22 25.31 -19.77
CA PRO A 263 -5.49 26.51 -19.35
C PRO A 263 -5.27 26.53 -17.83
N GLY A 264 -4.03 26.80 -17.41
CA GLY A 264 -3.64 26.82 -16.00
C GLY A 264 -3.04 25.51 -15.50
N PHE A 265 -2.95 24.45 -16.32
CA PHE A 265 -2.22 23.23 -15.99
C PHE A 265 -0.75 23.35 -16.38
N ARG A 266 0.15 22.92 -15.49
CA ARG A 266 1.58 22.81 -15.79
C ARG A 266 2.21 21.62 -15.09
N VAL A 267 3.16 20.96 -15.77
CA VAL A 267 4.13 20.04 -15.18
C VAL A 267 5.39 20.84 -14.91
N THR A 268 5.83 20.92 -13.66
CA THR A 268 6.98 21.76 -13.27
C THR A 268 8.29 20.98 -13.16
N GLY A 269 8.22 19.65 -13.05
CA GLY A 269 9.41 18.83 -12.98
C GLY A 269 9.10 17.36 -12.74
N THR A 270 10.18 16.57 -12.69
CA THR A 270 10.17 15.17 -12.31
C THR A 270 11.21 14.93 -11.23
N VAL A 271 11.00 13.92 -10.39
CA VAL A 271 11.87 13.66 -9.24
C VAL A 271 12.74 12.42 -9.42
N ARG A 272 14.02 12.51 -9.02
CA ARG A 272 14.93 11.37 -8.93
C ARG A 272 14.64 10.58 -7.65
N LYS A 273 14.77 9.25 -7.70
CA LYS A 273 14.33 8.35 -6.62
C LYS A 273 15.37 7.32 -6.26
N LEU A 274 15.21 6.72 -5.07
CA LEU A 274 16.02 5.61 -4.60
C LEU A 274 15.87 4.38 -5.52
N GLY A 275 14.65 3.96 -5.78
CA GLY A 275 14.27 2.80 -6.60
C GLY A 275 13.08 3.11 -7.49
N ILE A 276 12.60 2.09 -8.22
CA ILE A 276 11.57 2.21 -9.27
C ILE A 276 11.87 3.38 -10.20
N ARG A 277 13.15 3.55 -10.56
CA ARG A 277 13.63 4.78 -11.19
C ARG A 277 13.05 4.96 -12.59
N GLY A 278 12.75 3.87 -13.30
CA GLY A 278 12.07 3.90 -14.59
C GLY A 278 10.65 4.48 -14.55
N SER A 279 9.94 4.41 -13.41
CA SER A 279 8.63 5.02 -13.25
C SER A 279 8.73 6.48 -12.86
N THR A 280 8.61 7.38 -13.82
CA THR A 280 8.73 8.82 -13.61
C THR A 280 7.58 9.38 -12.77
N GLN A 281 7.92 10.19 -11.77
CA GLN A 281 6.98 10.90 -10.89
C GLN A 281 7.05 12.40 -11.19
N ALA A 282 5.90 13.03 -11.42
CA ALA A 282 5.82 14.45 -11.79
C ALA A 282 5.31 15.33 -10.65
N GLU A 283 5.67 16.59 -10.73
CA GLU A 283 5.08 17.69 -9.97
C GLU A 283 4.12 18.46 -10.86
N LEU A 284 2.87 18.63 -10.40
CA LEU A 284 1.81 19.30 -11.13
C LEU A 284 1.40 20.59 -10.42
N VAL A 285 1.14 21.63 -11.20
CA VAL A 285 0.64 22.91 -10.72
C VAL A 285 -0.68 23.25 -11.41
N TYR A 286 -1.65 23.63 -10.61
CA TYR A 286 -2.94 24.17 -11.00
C TYR A 286 -2.95 25.66 -10.66
N ASP A 287 -2.84 26.49 -11.68
CA ASP A 287 -2.73 27.95 -11.55
C ASP A 287 -3.98 28.61 -12.16
N GLY A 288 -5.03 28.70 -11.36
CA GLY A 288 -6.33 29.14 -11.86
C GLY A 288 -6.89 28.21 -12.94
N LEU A 289 -6.61 26.90 -12.83
CA LEU A 289 -7.00 25.89 -13.81
C LEU A 289 -8.52 25.83 -13.96
N ARG A 290 -9.04 26.19 -15.13
CA ARG A 290 -10.46 26.13 -15.41
C ARG A 290 -10.91 24.74 -15.82
N VAL A 291 -11.84 24.17 -15.05
CA VAL A 291 -12.35 22.81 -15.21
C VAL A 291 -13.86 22.88 -15.51
N PRO A 292 -14.33 22.33 -16.64
CA PRO A 292 -15.75 22.29 -16.97
C PRO A 292 -16.58 21.51 -15.94
N ALA A 293 -17.88 21.83 -15.83
CA ALA A 293 -18.80 21.19 -14.89
C ALA A 293 -18.90 19.66 -15.09
N ASP A 294 -18.86 19.20 -16.34
CA ASP A 294 -18.94 17.79 -16.73
C ASP A 294 -17.66 16.99 -16.44
N HIS A 295 -16.65 17.63 -15.86
CA HIS A 295 -15.40 17.01 -15.42
C HIS A 295 -15.38 16.67 -13.92
N VAL A 296 -16.44 16.94 -13.16
CA VAL A 296 -16.57 16.42 -11.79
C VAL A 296 -16.70 14.90 -11.86
N LEU A 297 -15.84 14.19 -11.14
CA LEU A 297 -15.84 12.73 -11.09
C LEU A 297 -16.63 12.26 -9.84
N GLY A 298 -17.78 11.65 -10.07
CA GLY A 298 -18.72 11.29 -9.00
C GLY A 298 -19.51 12.52 -8.51
N THR A 299 -19.59 12.70 -7.19
CA THR A 299 -20.40 13.75 -6.55
C THR A 299 -19.51 14.77 -5.82
N VAL A 300 -19.86 16.04 -5.92
CA VAL A 300 -19.20 17.13 -5.17
C VAL A 300 -19.22 16.84 -3.67
N GLY A 301 -18.08 17.00 -3.02
CA GLY A 301 -17.89 16.72 -1.59
C GLY A 301 -17.78 15.23 -1.20
N LYS A 302 -17.80 14.32 -2.18
CA LYS A 302 -17.63 12.87 -1.98
C LYS A 302 -16.30 12.33 -2.50
N GLY A 303 -15.35 13.19 -2.88
CA GLY A 303 -14.08 12.82 -3.47
C GLY A 303 -13.22 11.92 -2.58
N PHE A 304 -13.29 12.05 -1.26
CA PHE A 304 -12.57 11.16 -0.35
C PHE A 304 -13.05 9.71 -0.46
N GLY A 305 -14.36 9.49 -0.58
CA GLY A 305 -14.92 8.15 -0.83
C GLY A 305 -14.46 7.57 -2.16
N VAL A 306 -14.35 8.42 -3.22
CA VAL A 306 -13.76 8.04 -4.51
C VAL A 306 -12.32 7.58 -4.29
N ALA A 307 -11.51 8.40 -3.58
CA ALA A 307 -10.11 8.10 -3.33
C ALA A 307 -9.94 6.73 -2.61
N VAL A 308 -10.66 6.50 -1.53
CA VAL A 308 -10.52 5.26 -0.73
C VAL A 308 -10.93 4.02 -1.52
N LYS A 309 -12.04 4.06 -2.27
CA LYS A 309 -12.49 2.90 -3.07
C LYS A 309 -11.48 2.54 -4.18
N VAL A 310 -10.90 3.54 -4.83
CA VAL A 310 -9.84 3.31 -5.84
C VAL A 310 -8.58 2.72 -5.19
N LEU A 311 -8.17 3.27 -4.04
CA LEU A 311 -6.99 2.79 -3.30
C LEU A 311 -7.12 1.35 -2.79
N ASN A 312 -8.33 0.85 -2.49
CA ASN A 312 -8.51 -0.55 -2.11
C ASN A 312 -8.10 -1.51 -3.23
N GLY A 313 -8.47 -1.19 -4.48
CA GLY A 313 -7.98 -1.90 -5.66
C GLY A 313 -6.46 -1.77 -5.86
N GLY A 314 -5.90 -0.57 -5.63
CA GLY A 314 -4.46 -0.31 -5.66
C GLY A 314 -3.69 -1.17 -4.65
N ARG A 315 -4.18 -1.33 -3.42
CA ARG A 315 -3.58 -2.18 -2.39
C ARG A 315 -3.54 -3.66 -2.79
N MET A 316 -4.61 -4.18 -3.39
CA MET A 316 -4.63 -5.53 -3.94
C MET A 316 -3.58 -5.69 -5.05
N THR A 317 -3.52 -4.75 -5.98
CA THR A 317 -2.55 -4.72 -7.07
C THR A 317 -1.11 -4.71 -6.54
N LEU A 318 -0.83 -3.86 -5.54
CA LEU A 318 0.47 -3.80 -4.87
C LEU A 318 0.82 -5.14 -4.20
N ALA A 319 -0.12 -5.75 -3.47
CA ALA A 319 0.10 -7.05 -2.83
C ALA A 319 0.42 -8.13 -3.87
N ALA A 320 -0.23 -8.12 -5.04
CA ALA A 320 0.07 -9.02 -6.15
C ALA A 320 1.49 -8.83 -6.68
N GLY A 321 1.92 -7.59 -6.91
CA GLY A 321 3.28 -7.25 -7.33
C GLY A 321 4.33 -7.70 -6.30
N CYS A 322 4.09 -7.42 -5.01
CA CYS A 322 4.97 -7.84 -3.92
C CYS A 322 5.07 -9.37 -3.82
N THR A 323 3.96 -10.08 -3.95
CA THR A 323 3.93 -11.56 -3.89
C THR A 323 4.71 -12.18 -5.05
N ALA A 324 4.47 -11.70 -6.27
CA ALA A 324 5.19 -12.19 -7.45
C ALA A 324 6.68 -11.82 -7.42
N GLY A 325 7.02 -10.61 -6.99
CA GLY A 325 8.41 -10.18 -6.77
C GLY A 325 9.13 -11.07 -5.75
N THR A 326 8.45 -11.44 -4.66
CA THR A 326 9.02 -12.36 -3.66
C THR A 326 9.22 -13.78 -4.21
N LYS A 327 8.28 -14.28 -5.03
CA LYS A 327 8.46 -15.57 -5.73
C LYS A 327 9.71 -15.56 -6.62
N SER A 328 9.93 -14.46 -7.36
CA SER A 328 11.11 -14.27 -8.19
C SER A 328 12.41 -14.21 -7.36
N LEU A 329 12.41 -13.45 -6.26
CA LEU A 329 13.56 -13.39 -5.34
C LEU A 329 13.86 -14.76 -4.71
N LEU A 330 12.85 -15.51 -4.32
CA LEU A 330 13.03 -16.85 -3.76
C LEU A 330 13.69 -17.79 -4.78
N ALA A 331 13.26 -17.76 -6.05
CA ALA A 331 13.88 -18.55 -7.11
C ALA A 331 15.36 -18.17 -7.29
N GLN A 332 15.68 -16.87 -7.30
CA GLN A 332 17.05 -16.36 -7.38
C GLN A 332 17.90 -16.77 -6.15
N MET A 333 17.30 -16.72 -4.94
CA MET A 333 18.00 -17.18 -3.72
C MET A 333 18.34 -18.67 -3.78
N VAL A 334 17.40 -19.50 -4.25
CA VAL A 334 17.62 -20.95 -4.40
C VAL A 334 18.74 -21.20 -5.42
N GLU A 335 18.63 -20.64 -6.62
CA GLU A 335 19.62 -20.79 -7.68
C GLU A 335 21.02 -20.36 -7.22
N PHE A 336 21.11 -19.18 -6.59
CA PHE A 336 22.38 -18.70 -6.09
C PHE A 336 22.96 -19.61 -4.99
N ALA A 337 22.14 -20.04 -4.05
CA ALA A 337 22.57 -20.84 -2.90
C ALA A 337 23.02 -22.24 -3.32
N GLU A 338 22.39 -22.84 -4.32
CA GLU A 338 22.77 -24.17 -4.87
C GLU A 338 24.12 -24.11 -5.60
N HIS A 339 24.40 -23.02 -6.34
CA HIS A 339 25.62 -22.91 -7.15
C HIS A 339 26.81 -22.30 -6.38
N ARG A 340 26.58 -21.60 -5.29
CA ARG A 340 27.65 -20.96 -4.51
C ARG A 340 28.25 -21.93 -3.52
N VAL A 341 29.45 -22.41 -3.80
CA VAL A 341 30.22 -23.30 -2.90
C VAL A 341 31.10 -22.48 -1.96
N GLN A 342 30.98 -22.72 -0.65
CA GLN A 342 31.85 -22.21 0.40
C GLN A 342 32.05 -23.30 1.46
N PHE A 343 33.21 -23.34 2.09
CA PHE A 343 33.54 -24.39 3.08
C PHE A 343 33.32 -25.81 2.55
N GLY A 344 33.58 -26.03 1.25
CA GLY A 344 33.56 -27.33 0.60
C GLY A 344 32.16 -27.84 0.17
N ARG A 345 31.09 -27.06 0.33
CA ARG A 345 29.72 -27.43 -0.08
C ARG A 345 28.88 -26.23 -0.52
N PRO A 346 27.77 -26.44 -1.24
CA PRO A 346 26.81 -25.38 -1.55
C PRO A 346 26.34 -24.64 -0.30
N ILE A 347 26.13 -23.33 -0.40
CA ILE A 347 25.61 -22.59 0.77
C ILE A 347 24.17 -22.95 1.10
N ALA A 348 23.44 -23.58 0.19
CA ALA A 348 22.12 -24.16 0.42
C ALA A 348 22.11 -25.25 1.51
N ASP A 349 23.24 -25.92 1.74
CA ASP A 349 23.36 -26.98 2.75
C ASP A 349 23.49 -26.47 4.19
N PHE A 350 23.65 -25.17 4.38
CA PHE A 350 23.76 -24.57 5.72
C PHE A 350 22.40 -24.23 6.30
N GLU A 351 22.13 -24.63 7.53
CA GLU A 351 20.84 -24.45 8.22
C GLU A 351 20.37 -22.98 8.25
N ILE A 352 21.29 -22.00 8.36
CA ILE A 352 20.97 -20.58 8.34
C ILE A 352 20.39 -20.17 6.97
N THR A 353 20.95 -20.70 5.88
CA THR A 353 20.43 -20.47 4.53
C THR A 353 19.09 -21.17 4.33
N GLN A 354 19.00 -22.44 4.74
CA GLN A 354 17.75 -23.21 4.68
C GLN A 354 16.60 -22.52 5.41
N ARG A 355 16.86 -21.95 6.60
CA ARG A 355 15.87 -21.19 7.34
C ARG A 355 15.36 -19.95 6.55
N LYS A 356 16.26 -19.24 5.85
CA LYS A 356 15.89 -18.08 5.01
C LYS A 356 14.97 -18.51 3.86
N LEU A 357 15.34 -19.56 3.16
CA LEU A 357 14.56 -20.11 2.04
C LEU A 357 13.18 -20.61 2.52
N ALA A 358 13.15 -21.43 3.57
CA ALA A 358 11.93 -22.02 4.11
C ALA A 358 10.95 -20.95 4.62
N ARG A 359 11.43 -19.94 5.37
CA ARG A 359 10.62 -18.83 5.83
C ARG A 359 10.04 -18.02 4.65
N THR A 360 10.87 -17.66 3.68
CA THR A 360 10.41 -16.93 2.50
C THR A 360 9.35 -17.72 1.74
N ALA A 361 9.55 -19.02 1.54
CA ALA A 361 8.60 -19.90 0.87
C ALA A 361 7.25 -19.99 1.60
N SER A 362 7.27 -20.14 2.93
CA SER A 362 6.04 -20.21 3.73
C SER A 362 5.29 -18.87 3.77
N ASP A 363 6.00 -17.75 3.87
CA ASP A 363 5.38 -16.42 3.80
C ASP A 363 4.78 -16.16 2.40
N VAL A 364 5.42 -16.60 1.30
CA VAL A 364 4.87 -16.57 -0.07
C VAL A 364 3.61 -17.40 -0.18
N TYR A 365 3.58 -18.61 0.40
CA TYR A 365 2.40 -19.46 0.40
C TYR A 365 1.19 -18.77 1.03
N ALA A 366 1.42 -18.08 2.15
CA ALA A 366 0.39 -17.30 2.83
C ALA A 366 -0.05 -16.08 2.03
N ALA A 367 0.90 -15.28 1.49
CA ALA A 367 0.57 -14.12 0.68
C ALA A 367 -0.24 -14.47 -0.57
N ASP A 368 0.08 -15.60 -1.19
CA ASP A 368 -0.64 -16.12 -2.37
C ASP A 368 -2.05 -16.59 -2.00
N ALA A 369 -2.24 -17.20 -0.82
CA ALA A 369 -3.55 -17.56 -0.30
C ALA A 369 -4.38 -16.31 0.05
N MET A 370 -3.80 -15.35 0.75
CA MET A 370 -4.47 -14.06 1.05
C MET A 370 -4.90 -13.33 -0.22
N LEU A 371 -4.06 -13.33 -1.26
CA LEU A 371 -4.37 -12.66 -2.52
C LEU A 371 -5.51 -13.36 -3.28
N GLY A 372 -5.56 -14.70 -3.26
CA GLY A 372 -6.66 -15.46 -3.86
C GLY A 372 -8.01 -15.13 -3.22
N GLU A 373 -8.06 -15.08 -1.89
CA GLU A 373 -9.28 -14.69 -1.15
C GLU A 373 -9.64 -13.23 -1.36
N LEU A 374 -8.66 -12.33 -1.33
CA LEU A 374 -8.90 -10.92 -1.58
C LEU A 374 -9.47 -10.67 -2.98
N ALA A 375 -8.97 -11.36 -3.99
CA ALA A 375 -9.49 -11.26 -5.35
C ALA A 375 -10.95 -11.73 -5.43
N ARG A 376 -11.31 -12.84 -4.76
CA ARG A 376 -12.67 -13.35 -4.67
C ARG A 376 -13.61 -12.35 -3.99
N LEU A 377 -13.19 -11.77 -2.86
CA LEU A 377 -13.98 -10.75 -2.15
C LEU A 377 -14.18 -9.49 -3.01
N ALA A 378 -13.17 -9.08 -3.77
CA ALA A 378 -13.23 -7.90 -4.65
C ALA A 378 -14.14 -8.11 -5.88
N GLU A 379 -14.46 -9.36 -6.25
CA GLU A 379 -15.37 -9.72 -7.33
C GLU A 379 -16.85 -9.75 -6.89
N GLN A 380 -17.13 -9.74 -5.59
CA GLN A 380 -18.49 -9.70 -5.09
C GLN A 380 -19.12 -8.30 -5.33
N PRO A 381 -20.37 -8.21 -5.81
CA PRO A 381 -21.00 -6.93 -6.19
C PRO A 381 -21.02 -5.87 -5.06
N ASP A 382 -21.26 -6.31 -3.84
CA ASP A 382 -21.34 -5.45 -2.64
C ASP A 382 -20.24 -5.81 -1.61
N GLY A 383 -19.16 -6.45 -2.06
CA GLY A 383 -18.08 -6.92 -1.21
C GLY A 383 -17.34 -5.78 -0.53
N GLU A 384 -17.33 -5.78 0.81
CA GLU A 384 -16.44 -4.91 1.59
C GLU A 384 -15.15 -5.67 1.87
N TYR A 385 -14.05 -5.18 1.32
CA TYR A 385 -12.74 -5.84 1.42
C TYR A 385 -11.59 -4.88 1.79
N ALA A 386 -11.93 -3.68 2.26
CA ALA A 386 -10.93 -2.66 2.55
C ALA A 386 -9.94 -3.06 3.65
N LEU A 387 -10.41 -3.78 4.68
CA LEU A 387 -9.55 -4.29 5.76
C LEU A 387 -8.66 -5.43 5.28
N GLU A 388 -9.22 -6.36 4.53
CA GLU A 388 -8.52 -7.48 3.92
C GLU A 388 -7.44 -6.98 2.93
N ALA A 389 -7.76 -5.96 2.10
CA ALA A 389 -6.81 -5.32 1.21
C ALA A 389 -5.66 -4.62 1.97
N ALA A 390 -5.97 -3.98 3.10
CA ALA A 390 -4.96 -3.38 3.96
C ALA A 390 -4.06 -4.45 4.60
N CYS A 391 -4.63 -5.55 5.09
CA CYS A 391 -3.87 -6.69 5.63
C CYS A 391 -2.93 -7.29 4.57
N CYS A 392 -3.45 -7.56 3.36
CA CYS A 392 -2.66 -8.10 2.25
C CYS A 392 -1.51 -7.15 1.88
N LYS A 393 -1.77 -5.83 1.79
CA LYS A 393 -0.76 -4.83 1.43
C LYS A 393 0.35 -4.78 2.47
N VAL A 394 0.02 -4.72 3.75
CA VAL A 394 1.02 -4.69 4.82
C VAL A 394 1.84 -5.99 4.80
N PHE A 395 1.18 -7.14 4.82
CA PHE A 395 1.85 -8.44 4.83
C PHE A 395 2.80 -8.62 3.64
N ALA A 396 2.31 -8.41 2.41
CA ALA A 396 3.07 -8.65 1.20
C ALA A 396 4.24 -7.67 1.03
N SER A 397 4.08 -6.38 1.39
CA SER A 397 5.16 -5.40 1.30
C SER A 397 6.26 -5.61 2.34
N GLU A 398 5.92 -6.03 3.57
CA GLU A 398 6.90 -6.42 4.58
C GLU A 398 7.63 -7.72 4.19
N MET A 399 6.91 -8.68 3.60
CA MET A 399 7.50 -9.90 3.07
C MET A 399 8.51 -9.61 1.96
N LEU A 400 8.12 -8.81 0.95
CA LEU A 400 9.01 -8.44 -0.17
C LEU A 400 10.27 -7.73 0.33
N TRP A 401 10.12 -6.77 1.27
CA TRP A 401 11.27 -6.07 1.85
C TRP A 401 12.25 -7.03 2.51
N ARG A 402 11.75 -7.96 3.35
CA ARG A 402 12.61 -8.97 3.99
C ARG A 402 13.28 -9.89 2.97
N ALA A 403 12.54 -10.33 1.94
CA ALA A 403 13.09 -11.21 0.92
C ALA A 403 14.17 -10.53 0.08
N ALA A 404 14.01 -9.24 -0.24
CA ALA A 404 15.01 -8.47 -0.97
C ALA A 404 16.29 -8.26 -0.16
N ASP A 405 16.16 -7.96 1.14
CA ASP A 405 17.30 -7.85 2.07
C ASP A 405 18.03 -9.19 2.21
N GLU A 406 17.27 -10.30 2.39
CA GLU A 406 17.84 -11.64 2.47
C GLU A 406 18.51 -12.09 1.17
N MET A 407 18.00 -11.67 0.00
CA MET A 407 18.66 -11.94 -1.29
C MET A 407 20.02 -11.26 -1.38
N VAL A 408 20.12 -10.00 -1.00
CA VAL A 408 21.39 -9.26 -0.94
C VAL A 408 22.35 -9.96 0.03
N GLN A 409 21.85 -10.38 1.21
CA GLN A 409 22.65 -11.07 2.21
C GLN A 409 23.17 -12.44 1.73
N VAL A 410 22.32 -13.24 1.08
CA VAL A 410 22.67 -14.56 0.52
C VAL A 410 23.70 -14.41 -0.60
N ALA A 411 23.54 -13.40 -1.45
CA ALA A 411 24.47 -13.12 -2.55
C ALA A 411 25.83 -12.51 -2.07
N GLY A 412 25.88 -12.01 -0.81
CA GLY A 412 27.09 -11.42 -0.24
C GLY A 412 27.56 -10.20 -1.05
N GLY A 413 28.85 -10.09 -1.33
CA GLY A 413 29.39 -8.96 -2.11
C GLY A 413 28.74 -8.78 -3.48
N ARG A 414 28.31 -9.85 -4.13
CA ARG A 414 27.57 -9.79 -5.40
C ARG A 414 26.18 -9.17 -5.22
N GLY A 415 25.59 -9.27 -4.03
CA GLY A 415 24.32 -8.64 -3.69
C GLY A 415 24.38 -7.10 -3.66
N TYR A 416 25.58 -6.55 -3.46
CA TYR A 416 25.81 -5.13 -3.21
C TYR A 416 26.34 -4.35 -4.43
N VAL A 417 26.83 -5.03 -5.46
CA VAL A 417 27.48 -4.41 -6.61
C VAL A 417 26.76 -4.68 -7.92
N LYS A 418 26.85 -3.73 -8.86
CA LYS A 418 26.47 -3.94 -10.27
C LYS A 418 27.48 -4.87 -10.96
N PRO A 419 27.09 -5.63 -11.99
CA PRO A 419 25.81 -5.55 -12.74
C PRO A 419 24.72 -6.50 -12.24
N TYR A 420 24.85 -7.06 -11.02
CA TYR A 420 23.86 -7.97 -10.47
C TYR A 420 22.55 -7.23 -10.14
N PRO A 421 21.37 -7.89 -10.27
CA PRO A 421 20.06 -7.21 -10.10
C PRO A 421 19.70 -6.92 -8.65
N TYR A 422 20.37 -7.51 -7.67
CA TYR A 422 19.94 -7.63 -6.29
C TYR A 422 19.84 -6.27 -5.56
N GLU A 423 20.83 -5.40 -5.75
CA GLU A 423 20.84 -4.06 -5.16
C GLU A 423 19.67 -3.20 -5.68
N ARG A 424 19.34 -3.31 -6.99
CA ARG A 424 18.19 -2.63 -7.59
C ARG A 424 16.88 -3.17 -7.02
N GLN A 425 16.72 -4.51 -6.95
CA GLN A 425 15.53 -5.14 -6.40
C GLN A 425 15.29 -4.73 -4.94
N LEU A 426 16.35 -4.56 -4.15
CA LEU A 426 16.24 -4.02 -2.79
C LEU A 426 15.76 -2.56 -2.79
N ARG A 427 16.34 -1.69 -3.64
CA ARG A 427 15.92 -0.28 -3.78
C ARG A 427 14.46 -0.18 -4.20
N ASP A 428 14.04 -0.99 -5.16
CA ASP A 428 12.67 -1.02 -5.68
C ASP A 428 11.67 -1.53 -4.64
N ALA A 429 12.05 -2.50 -3.83
CA ALA A 429 11.20 -3.06 -2.78
C ALA A 429 10.82 -2.01 -1.71
N ARG A 430 11.70 -1.02 -1.45
CA ARG A 430 11.56 -0.12 -0.30
C ARG A 430 10.29 0.74 -0.32
N ILE A 431 9.87 1.21 -1.49
CA ILE A 431 8.73 2.11 -1.63
C ILE A 431 7.39 1.44 -1.27
N ASN A 432 7.29 0.10 -1.41
CA ASN A 432 6.05 -0.64 -1.17
C ASN A 432 5.52 -0.52 0.26
N ARG A 433 6.38 -0.16 1.22
CA ARG A 433 5.98 0.12 2.61
C ARG A 433 5.47 1.55 2.83
N ILE A 434 5.59 2.43 1.82
CA ILE A 434 5.29 3.87 1.92
C ILE A 434 4.02 4.23 1.14
N PHE A 435 3.97 3.99 -0.17
CA PHE A 435 2.84 4.39 -1.00
C PHE A 435 1.59 3.50 -0.80
N GLU A 436 0.43 3.90 -1.33
CA GLU A 436 -0.89 3.29 -1.12
C GLU A 436 -1.33 3.28 0.37
N GLY A 437 -0.80 4.23 1.13
CA GLY A 437 -0.87 4.31 2.59
C GLY A 437 0.32 3.61 3.24
N THR A 438 1.07 4.34 4.10
CA THR A 438 2.21 3.72 4.80
C THR A 438 1.74 2.54 5.65
N ASN A 439 2.63 1.58 5.87
CA ASN A 439 2.27 0.38 6.64
C ASN A 439 1.83 0.72 8.07
N GLU A 440 2.36 1.80 8.65
CA GLU A 440 1.95 2.33 9.95
C GLU A 440 0.50 2.83 9.90
N ILE A 441 0.17 3.65 8.90
CA ILE A 441 -1.19 4.18 8.72
C ILE A 441 -2.19 3.06 8.44
N LEU A 442 -1.82 2.04 7.66
CA LEU A 442 -2.70 0.90 7.42
C LEU A 442 -2.91 0.03 8.67
N ARG A 443 -1.90 -0.12 9.53
CA ARG A 443 -2.08 -0.77 10.82
C ARG A 443 -3.08 -0.01 11.70
N LEU A 444 -2.99 1.31 11.76
CA LEU A 444 -3.99 2.12 12.46
C LEU A 444 -5.38 1.98 11.82
N PHE A 445 -5.47 1.98 10.49
CA PHE A 445 -6.71 1.78 9.76
C PHE A 445 -7.35 0.43 10.09
N ILE A 446 -6.58 -0.68 10.08
CA ILE A 446 -7.06 -2.03 10.41
C ILE A 446 -7.61 -2.07 11.84
N SER A 447 -6.84 -1.60 12.81
CA SER A 447 -7.24 -1.67 14.22
C SER A 447 -8.42 -0.76 14.54
N LEU A 448 -8.40 0.50 14.08
CA LEU A 448 -9.47 1.46 14.38
C LEU A 448 -10.81 1.05 13.78
N ASN A 449 -10.82 0.47 12.58
CA ASN A 449 -12.04 -0.05 11.98
C ASN A 449 -12.44 -1.41 12.58
N GLY A 450 -11.48 -2.27 12.90
CA GLY A 450 -11.73 -3.56 13.53
C GLY A 450 -12.39 -3.45 14.89
N ILE A 451 -11.96 -2.47 15.72
CA ILE A 451 -12.52 -2.28 17.07
C ILE A 451 -13.88 -1.58 17.11
N GLN A 452 -14.40 -1.06 16.00
CA GLN A 452 -15.70 -0.35 15.98
C GLN A 452 -16.86 -1.25 16.42
N GLY A 453 -16.92 -2.48 15.90
CA GLY A 453 -17.95 -3.46 16.28
C GLY A 453 -17.94 -3.76 17.79
N PRO A 454 -16.82 -4.20 18.37
CA PRO A 454 -16.66 -4.38 19.82
C PRO A 454 -16.97 -3.12 20.65
N ALA A 455 -16.59 -1.93 20.17
CA ALA A 455 -16.86 -0.67 20.85
C ALA A 455 -18.36 -0.33 20.87
N ALA A 456 -19.08 -0.57 19.78
CA ALA A 456 -20.54 -0.39 19.70
C ALA A 456 -21.26 -1.34 20.66
N GLN A 457 -20.92 -2.62 20.67
CA GLN A 457 -21.47 -3.62 21.59
C GLN A 457 -21.27 -3.23 23.06
N LEU A 458 -20.06 -2.78 23.42
CA LEU A 458 -19.77 -2.32 24.79
C LEU A 458 -20.56 -1.05 25.17
N LYS A 459 -20.78 -0.15 24.22
CA LYS A 459 -21.60 1.06 24.43
C LYS A 459 -23.09 0.69 24.64
N GLU A 460 -23.64 -0.18 23.83
CA GLU A 460 -25.01 -0.69 23.97
C GLU A 460 -25.21 -1.37 25.31
N LEU A 461 -24.28 -2.22 25.74
CA LEU A 461 -24.28 -2.83 27.06
C LEU A 461 -24.27 -1.77 28.17
N GLY A 462 -23.44 -0.73 28.05
CA GLY A 462 -23.40 0.37 29.00
C GLY A 462 -24.73 1.15 29.11
N VAL A 463 -25.44 1.30 27.98
CA VAL A 463 -26.77 1.89 27.94
C VAL A 463 -27.82 0.91 28.55
N ALA A 464 -27.71 -0.39 28.21
CA ALA A 464 -28.62 -1.44 28.73
C ALA A 464 -28.56 -1.56 30.27
N LEU A 465 -27.35 -1.46 30.84
CA LEU A 465 -27.10 -1.48 32.29
C LEU A 465 -27.76 -0.29 33.04
N ARG A 466 -28.03 0.82 32.38
CA ARG A 466 -28.75 1.96 32.97
C ARG A 466 -30.27 1.71 33.10
N ARG A 467 -30.81 0.71 32.38
CA ARG A 467 -32.24 0.32 32.41
C ARG A 467 -32.36 -1.22 32.42
N PRO A 468 -31.88 -1.89 33.49
CA PRO A 468 -31.67 -3.33 33.50
C PRO A 468 -32.97 -4.14 33.29
N LEU A 469 -34.08 -3.69 33.83
CA LEU A 469 -35.37 -4.40 33.72
C LEU A 469 -35.92 -4.43 32.28
N ARG A 470 -35.58 -3.45 31.44
CA ARG A 470 -36.03 -3.41 30.04
C ARG A 470 -35.05 -4.14 29.08
N ASN A 471 -33.84 -4.40 29.50
CA ASN A 471 -32.77 -4.95 28.65
C ASN A 471 -32.17 -6.25 29.21
N LEU A 472 -32.97 -7.00 30.01
CA LEU A 472 -32.58 -8.25 30.66
C LEU A 472 -32.00 -9.28 29.65
N GLY A 473 -32.58 -9.40 28.45
CA GLY A 473 -32.11 -10.30 27.40
C GLY A 473 -30.73 -9.94 26.88
N LEU A 474 -30.43 -8.65 26.67
CA LEU A 474 -29.16 -8.16 26.20
C LEU A 474 -28.06 -8.34 27.26
N ILE A 475 -28.38 -8.07 28.52
CA ILE A 475 -27.49 -8.23 29.67
C ILE A 475 -27.19 -9.69 29.94
N SER A 476 -28.20 -10.56 29.90
CA SER A 476 -28.08 -11.99 30.13
C SER A 476 -27.29 -12.66 28.96
N GLY A 477 -27.58 -12.28 27.72
CA GLY A 477 -26.81 -12.75 26.56
C GLY A 477 -25.33 -12.41 26.63
N PHE A 478 -24.99 -11.17 27.01
CA PHE A 478 -23.63 -10.76 27.22
C PHE A 478 -22.96 -11.46 28.41
N ALA A 479 -23.69 -11.61 29.53
CA ALA A 479 -23.17 -12.35 30.68
C ALA A 479 -22.95 -13.84 30.35
N ALA A 480 -23.84 -14.46 29.58
CA ALA A 480 -23.73 -15.83 29.11
C ALA A 480 -22.54 -15.99 28.17
N SER A 481 -22.35 -15.09 27.18
CA SER A 481 -21.20 -15.08 26.29
C SER A 481 -19.87 -14.95 27.07
N ARG A 482 -19.84 -14.11 28.11
CA ARG A 482 -18.68 -13.96 28.97
C ARG A 482 -18.41 -15.17 29.87
N LEU A 483 -19.46 -15.76 30.37
CA LEU A 483 -19.33 -17.00 31.14
C LEU A 483 -18.86 -18.14 30.26
N ALA A 484 -19.42 -18.25 29.05
CA ALA A 484 -18.98 -19.22 28.05
C ALA A 484 -17.49 -19.02 27.68
N SER A 485 -17.06 -17.78 27.44
CA SER A 485 -15.65 -17.47 27.17
C SER A 485 -14.74 -17.80 28.36
N ARG A 486 -15.19 -17.54 29.62
CA ARG A 486 -14.45 -17.95 30.84
C ARG A 486 -14.42 -19.46 31.04
N LEU A 487 -15.43 -20.17 30.57
CA LEU A 487 -15.51 -21.63 30.58
C LEU A 487 -14.78 -22.29 29.40
N GLY A 488 -14.05 -21.50 28.59
CA GLY A 488 -13.24 -22.00 27.49
C GLY A 488 -14.00 -22.14 26.17
N ALA A 489 -15.22 -21.60 26.04
CA ALA A 489 -15.89 -21.52 24.75
C ALA A 489 -15.14 -20.56 23.84
N THR A 490 -14.55 -21.09 22.80
CA THR A 490 -13.85 -20.34 21.74
C THR A 490 -14.79 -20.17 20.54
N PRO A 491 -14.65 -19.10 19.74
CA PRO A 491 -15.27 -19.06 18.42
C PRO A 491 -14.81 -20.28 17.63
N THR A 492 -15.71 -20.96 16.95
CA THR A 492 -15.41 -22.15 16.15
C THR A 492 -15.62 -21.85 14.67
N LEU A 493 -14.88 -22.53 13.83
CA LEU A 493 -15.17 -22.66 12.41
C LEU A 493 -16.41 -23.56 12.26
N ASP A 494 -17.36 -23.14 11.45
CA ASP A 494 -18.55 -23.95 11.13
C ASP A 494 -18.22 -25.02 10.07
N VAL A 495 -17.16 -24.77 9.25
CA VAL A 495 -16.68 -25.72 8.26
C VAL A 495 -15.84 -26.83 8.89
N GLU A 496 -16.15 -28.09 8.54
CA GLU A 496 -15.35 -29.25 8.95
C GLU A 496 -14.06 -29.31 8.12
N LEU A 497 -12.92 -29.17 8.78
CA LEU A 497 -11.60 -29.25 8.17
C LEU A 497 -11.05 -30.68 8.20
N HIS A 498 -10.22 -30.99 7.22
CA HIS A 498 -9.47 -32.25 7.18
C HIS A 498 -8.69 -32.47 8.49
N GLU A 499 -8.60 -33.72 8.95
CA GLU A 499 -7.98 -34.06 10.24
C GLU A 499 -6.55 -33.50 10.43
N ARG A 500 -5.77 -33.42 9.35
CA ARG A 500 -4.44 -32.81 9.32
C ARG A 500 -4.43 -31.33 9.73
N LEU A 501 -5.53 -30.63 9.54
CA LEU A 501 -5.67 -29.20 9.85
C LEU A 501 -6.35 -28.95 11.20
N ALA A 502 -6.92 -29.98 11.82
CA ALA A 502 -7.72 -29.83 13.05
C ALA A 502 -6.94 -29.18 14.22
N ALA A 503 -5.66 -29.46 14.38
CA ALA A 503 -4.83 -28.82 15.41
C ALA A 503 -4.59 -27.34 15.11
N HIS A 504 -4.38 -26.99 13.84
CA HIS A 504 -4.20 -25.61 13.40
C HIS A 504 -5.50 -24.79 13.51
N ALA A 505 -6.64 -25.40 13.18
CA ALA A 505 -7.96 -24.80 13.37
C ALA A 505 -8.22 -24.41 14.83
N ARG A 506 -8.01 -25.33 15.77
CA ARG A 506 -8.15 -25.03 17.21
C ARG A 506 -7.20 -23.92 17.68
N HIS A 507 -5.96 -23.87 17.15
CA HIS A 507 -5.03 -22.79 17.45
C HIS A 507 -5.54 -21.42 16.92
N PHE A 508 -6.04 -21.40 15.70
CA PHE A 508 -6.64 -20.22 15.08
C PHE A 508 -7.84 -19.72 15.87
N GLU A 509 -8.80 -20.59 16.19
CA GLU A 509 -10.00 -20.29 16.99
C GLU A 509 -9.64 -19.67 18.34
N LYS A 510 -8.67 -20.27 19.04
CA LYS A 510 -8.16 -19.74 20.31
C LYS A 510 -7.57 -18.32 20.13
N HIS A 511 -6.77 -18.09 19.08
CA HIS A 511 -6.17 -16.80 18.84
C HIS A 511 -7.21 -15.73 18.46
N VAL A 512 -8.31 -16.10 17.78
CA VAL A 512 -9.46 -15.19 17.54
C VAL A 512 -10.10 -14.74 18.86
N ALA A 513 -10.32 -15.68 19.80
CA ALA A 513 -10.80 -15.33 21.14
C ALA A 513 -9.84 -14.38 21.88
N GLU A 514 -8.52 -14.62 21.75
CA GLU A 514 -7.48 -13.80 22.37
C GLU A 514 -7.41 -12.39 21.77
N LEU A 515 -7.61 -12.23 20.44
CA LEU A 515 -7.71 -10.92 19.77
C LEU A 515 -8.91 -10.13 20.27
N LYS A 516 -10.11 -10.76 20.30
CA LYS A 516 -11.33 -10.16 20.86
C LYS A 516 -11.11 -9.64 22.28
N ASP A 517 -10.59 -10.48 23.16
CA ASP A 517 -10.33 -10.12 24.55
C ASP A 517 -9.31 -8.97 24.68
N ALA A 518 -8.31 -8.94 23.83
CA ALA A 518 -7.32 -7.86 23.76
C ALA A 518 -7.98 -6.55 23.34
N ALA A 519 -8.77 -6.57 22.25
CA ALA A 519 -9.50 -5.39 21.75
C ALA A 519 -10.46 -4.83 22.82
N GLU A 520 -11.27 -5.68 23.43
CA GLU A 520 -12.21 -5.26 24.48
C GLU A 520 -11.49 -4.66 25.71
N ARG A 521 -10.35 -5.23 26.13
CA ARG A 521 -9.56 -4.70 27.24
C ARG A 521 -9.04 -3.30 26.94
N LEU A 522 -8.49 -3.07 25.74
CA LEU A 522 -7.97 -1.77 25.34
C LEU A 522 -9.09 -0.73 25.23
N ILE A 523 -10.24 -1.08 24.63
CA ILE A 523 -11.39 -0.18 24.54
C ILE A 523 -11.86 0.25 25.94
N ARG A 524 -11.93 -0.68 26.92
CA ARG A 524 -12.31 -0.36 28.30
C ARG A 524 -11.28 0.50 29.03
N ALA A 525 -9.99 0.21 28.81
CA ALA A 525 -8.90 0.94 29.45
C ALA A 525 -8.81 2.38 28.97
N TYR A 526 -8.87 2.58 27.65
CA TYR A 526 -8.58 3.87 27.03
C TYR A 526 -9.78 4.62 26.48
N ARG A 527 -10.92 3.95 26.25
CA ARG A 527 -12.15 4.55 25.70
C ARG A 527 -11.86 5.38 24.45
N LYS A 528 -12.16 6.69 24.42
CA LYS A 528 -11.90 7.59 23.29
C LYS A 528 -10.41 7.87 23.07
N GLU A 529 -9.58 7.76 24.11
CA GLU A 529 -8.14 7.99 24.03
C GLU A 529 -7.40 6.85 23.33
N ILE A 530 -8.09 5.75 22.99
CA ILE A 530 -7.51 4.62 22.28
C ILE A 530 -6.88 5.05 20.93
N VAL A 531 -7.40 6.09 20.30
CA VAL A 531 -6.87 6.63 19.03
C VAL A 531 -5.44 7.15 19.16
N GLU A 532 -5.02 7.54 20.35
CA GLU A 532 -3.66 8.02 20.66
C GLU A 532 -2.73 6.87 21.09
N ARG A 533 -3.27 5.66 21.23
CA ARG A 533 -2.52 4.48 21.67
C ARG A 533 -1.98 3.70 20.47
N GLN A 534 -1.16 4.37 19.65
CA GLN A 534 -0.74 3.84 18.36
C GLN A 534 0.10 2.55 18.46
N GLN A 535 0.92 2.39 19.52
CA GLN A 535 1.71 1.16 19.72
C GLN A 535 0.81 -0.05 20.05
N GLU A 536 -0.25 0.14 20.82
CA GLU A 536 -1.24 -0.88 21.13
C GLU A 536 -2.09 -1.20 19.89
N LEU A 537 -2.48 -0.19 19.10
CA LEU A 537 -3.22 -0.37 17.86
C LEU A 537 -2.39 -1.11 16.79
N GLU A 538 -1.09 -0.79 16.68
CA GLU A 538 -0.16 -1.50 15.81
C GLU A 538 -0.11 -3.00 16.13
N ARG A 539 0.02 -3.35 17.41
CA ARG A 539 0.06 -4.74 17.85
C ARG A 539 -1.25 -5.49 17.61
N LEU A 540 -2.40 -4.81 17.83
CA LEU A 540 -3.70 -5.39 17.49
C LEU A 540 -3.84 -5.68 15.99
N SER A 541 -3.37 -4.77 15.14
CA SER A 541 -3.41 -4.99 13.69
C SER A 541 -2.47 -6.10 13.26
N ASP A 542 -1.26 -6.18 13.83
CA ASP A 542 -0.34 -7.29 13.56
C ASP A 542 -0.98 -8.64 13.94
N MET A 543 -1.66 -8.71 15.10
CA MET A 543 -2.42 -9.91 15.49
C MET A 543 -3.52 -10.25 14.46
N ALA A 544 -4.27 -9.27 13.99
CA ALA A 544 -5.34 -9.48 13.01
C ALA A 544 -4.80 -9.90 11.63
N ILE A 545 -3.68 -9.32 11.18
CA ILE A 545 -3.01 -9.69 9.92
C ILE A 545 -2.56 -11.16 9.96
N GLU A 546 -1.95 -11.60 11.06
CA GLU A 546 -1.51 -12.99 11.21
C GLU A 546 -2.71 -13.97 11.24
N LEU A 547 -3.82 -13.58 11.83
CA LEU A 547 -5.04 -14.38 11.84
C LEU A 547 -5.67 -14.48 10.46
N PHE A 548 -5.80 -13.36 9.75
CA PHE A 548 -6.34 -13.37 8.38
C PHE A 548 -5.47 -14.23 7.45
N ALA A 549 -4.15 -14.08 7.53
CA ALA A 549 -3.23 -14.92 6.77
C ALA A 549 -3.36 -16.42 7.12
N THR A 550 -3.49 -16.74 8.41
CA THR A 550 -3.69 -18.13 8.87
C THR A 550 -4.98 -18.72 8.34
N ALA A 551 -6.10 -17.98 8.37
CA ALA A 551 -7.39 -18.43 7.84
C ALA A 551 -7.31 -18.70 6.33
N CYS A 552 -6.69 -17.81 5.56
CA CYS A 552 -6.49 -18.00 4.11
C CYS A 552 -5.61 -19.22 3.81
N VAL A 553 -4.57 -19.47 4.61
CA VAL A 553 -3.72 -20.66 4.48
C VAL A 553 -4.51 -21.94 4.78
N LEU A 554 -5.34 -21.93 5.83
CA LEU A 554 -6.21 -23.06 6.16
C LEU A 554 -7.20 -23.35 5.02
N ALA A 555 -7.88 -22.33 4.50
CA ALA A 555 -8.83 -22.46 3.41
C ALA A 555 -8.16 -23.05 2.15
N ARG A 556 -7.02 -22.50 1.74
CA ARG A 556 -6.26 -23.00 0.58
C ARG A 556 -5.79 -24.44 0.77
N THR A 557 -5.23 -24.76 1.93
CA THR A 557 -4.69 -26.10 2.19
C THR A 557 -5.82 -27.12 2.27
N GLN A 558 -6.96 -26.78 2.87
CA GLN A 558 -8.17 -27.59 2.87
C GLN A 558 -8.63 -27.93 1.45
N GLN A 559 -8.72 -26.93 0.57
CA GLN A 559 -9.11 -27.13 -0.82
C GLN A 559 -8.16 -28.07 -1.57
N LEU A 560 -6.85 -27.94 -1.35
CA LEU A 560 -5.85 -28.79 -1.96
C LEU A 560 -5.92 -30.23 -1.44
N LEU A 561 -6.11 -30.42 -0.14
CA LEU A 561 -6.29 -31.75 0.46
C LEU A 561 -7.53 -32.47 -0.10
N LEU A 562 -8.64 -31.77 -0.23
CA LEU A 562 -9.87 -32.32 -0.82
C LEU A 562 -9.66 -32.70 -2.30
N ALA A 563 -8.87 -31.93 -3.04
CA ALA A 563 -8.65 -32.17 -4.46
C ALA A 563 -7.58 -33.24 -4.75
N ARG A 564 -6.54 -33.41 -3.91
CA ARG A 564 -5.35 -34.18 -4.23
C ARG A 564 -4.97 -35.23 -3.17
N GLY A 565 -5.60 -35.22 -2.01
CA GLY A 565 -5.21 -36.03 -0.84
C GLY A 565 -3.88 -35.58 -0.22
N GLU A 566 -3.48 -36.21 0.90
CA GLU A 566 -2.26 -35.85 1.65
C GLU A 566 -0.98 -36.07 0.81
N ASP A 567 -0.88 -37.22 0.14
CA ASP A 567 0.31 -37.57 -0.64
C ASP A 567 0.53 -36.56 -1.80
N GLY A 568 -0.55 -36.06 -2.40
CA GLY A 568 -0.51 -35.03 -3.45
C GLY A 568 -0.24 -33.61 -2.96
N CYS A 569 -0.17 -33.40 -1.62
CA CYS A 569 -0.05 -32.08 -1.00
C CYS A 569 1.09 -31.99 0.04
N SER A 570 2.02 -32.95 0.07
CA SER A 570 3.07 -33.03 1.11
C SER A 570 3.90 -31.74 1.21
N ARG A 571 4.20 -31.09 0.08
CA ARG A 571 4.95 -29.84 0.04
C ARG A 571 4.11 -28.66 0.60
N GLU A 572 2.87 -28.57 0.18
CA GLU A 572 1.94 -27.52 0.64
C GLU A 572 1.62 -27.66 2.12
N LEU A 573 1.49 -28.91 2.62
CA LEU A 573 1.36 -29.19 4.05
C LEU A 573 2.57 -28.71 4.85
N GLY A 574 3.78 -28.97 4.36
CA GLY A 574 5.01 -28.46 5.01
C GLY A 574 5.06 -26.93 5.07
N LEU A 575 4.62 -26.24 4.01
CA LEU A 575 4.54 -24.77 3.98
C LEU A 575 3.46 -24.26 4.93
N CYS A 576 2.29 -24.90 4.97
CA CYS A 576 1.20 -24.60 5.89
C CYS A 576 1.63 -24.74 7.36
N ASP A 577 2.21 -25.89 7.72
CA ASP A 577 2.68 -26.17 9.08
C ASP A 577 3.70 -25.12 9.54
N LEU A 578 4.70 -24.83 8.71
CA LEU A 578 5.73 -23.85 9.03
C LEU A 578 5.13 -22.45 9.20
N PHE A 579 4.28 -22.02 8.25
CA PHE A 579 3.66 -20.71 8.30
C PHE A 579 2.84 -20.51 9.57
N ILE A 580 1.94 -21.45 9.90
CA ILE A 580 1.04 -21.33 11.05
C ILE A 580 1.83 -21.29 12.37
N VAL A 581 2.90 -22.07 12.48
CA VAL A 581 3.79 -22.03 13.66
C VAL A 581 4.46 -20.66 13.81
N GLU A 582 5.01 -20.11 12.72
CA GLU A 582 5.68 -18.80 12.74
C GLU A 582 4.67 -17.65 12.94
N ALA A 583 3.49 -17.69 12.29
CA ALA A 583 2.40 -16.75 12.50
C ALA A 583 1.94 -16.74 13.96
N GLY A 584 1.77 -17.91 14.56
CA GLY A 584 1.46 -18.04 15.98
C GLY A 584 2.52 -17.48 16.92
N ARG A 585 3.80 -17.53 16.54
CA ARG A 585 4.90 -16.87 17.31
C ARG A 585 4.78 -15.35 17.22
N ARG A 586 4.58 -14.79 16.00
CA ARG A 586 4.40 -13.35 15.78
C ARG A 586 3.17 -12.82 16.49
N PHE A 587 2.04 -13.53 16.40
CA PHE A 587 0.82 -13.24 17.13
C PHE A 587 1.06 -13.15 18.65
N ARG A 588 1.67 -14.17 19.24
CA ARG A 588 1.96 -14.20 20.69
C ARG A 588 2.91 -13.09 21.11
N ALA A 589 3.92 -12.75 20.29
CA ALA A 589 4.83 -11.63 20.55
C ALA A 589 4.06 -10.30 20.65
N SER A 590 3.18 -10.01 19.69
CA SER A 590 2.32 -8.82 19.70
C SER A 590 1.37 -8.83 20.90
N ARG A 591 0.74 -9.96 21.21
CA ARG A 591 -0.16 -10.09 22.35
C ARG A 591 0.53 -9.84 23.70
N VAL A 592 1.72 -10.41 23.91
CA VAL A 592 2.51 -10.19 25.15
C VAL A 592 2.96 -8.75 25.27
N ALA A 593 3.27 -8.11 24.14
CA ALA A 593 3.68 -6.71 24.13
C ALA A 593 2.54 -5.71 24.35
N LEU A 594 1.27 -6.14 24.24
CA LEU A 594 0.13 -5.28 24.56
C LEU A 594 0.23 -4.81 26.04
N GLN A 595 0.00 -3.52 26.27
CA GLN A 595 0.12 -2.90 27.59
C GLN A 595 1.52 -3.05 28.21
N SER A 596 2.56 -3.06 27.39
CA SER A 596 3.93 -3.12 27.89
C SER A 596 4.28 -1.87 28.68
N PRO A 597 4.80 -2.00 29.93
CA PRO A 597 5.28 -0.84 30.71
C PRO A 597 6.43 -0.11 30.00
N GLN A 598 7.11 -0.77 29.08
CA GLN A 598 8.16 -0.16 28.25
C GLN A 598 7.64 0.92 27.29
N ASP A 599 6.34 0.95 26.98
CA ASP A 599 5.79 1.96 26.08
C ASP A 599 5.87 3.37 26.69
N GLU A 600 5.68 3.47 28.00
CA GLU A 600 5.90 4.73 28.71
C GLU A 600 7.38 5.12 28.73
N VAL A 601 8.26 4.15 28.91
CA VAL A 601 9.71 4.39 28.81
C VAL A 601 10.09 4.86 27.41
N ARG A 602 9.56 4.23 26.34
CA ARG A 602 9.80 4.65 24.96
C ARG A 602 9.34 6.09 24.71
N ARG A 603 8.16 6.48 25.22
CA ARG A 603 7.64 7.86 25.08
C ARG A 603 8.57 8.87 25.77
N ARG A 604 9.02 8.58 27.00
CA ARG A 604 9.96 9.46 27.74
C ARG A 604 11.32 9.57 27.04
N VAL A 605 11.87 8.45 26.58
CA VAL A 605 13.14 8.44 25.83
C VAL A 605 12.99 9.24 24.52
N ALA A 606 11.92 9.05 23.78
CA ALA A 606 11.65 9.80 22.55
C ALA A 606 11.51 11.32 22.82
N ALA A 607 10.85 11.71 23.93
CA ALA A 607 10.77 13.10 24.34
C ALA A 607 12.17 13.68 24.63
N GLY A 608 12.98 12.98 25.42
CA GLY A 608 14.35 13.39 25.71
C GLY A 608 15.26 13.53 24.48
N ILE A 609 15.12 12.62 23.51
CA ILE A 609 15.84 12.70 22.23
C ILE A 609 15.39 13.92 21.42
N ARG A 610 14.07 14.21 21.41
CA ARG A 610 13.52 15.40 20.72
C ARG A 610 14.03 16.70 21.37
N ASP A 611 14.02 16.77 22.70
CA ASP A 611 14.48 17.93 23.47
C ASP A 611 15.99 18.16 23.27
N ALA A 612 16.77 17.09 23.19
CA ALA A 612 18.19 17.13 22.89
C ALA A 612 18.53 17.41 21.42
N GLY A 613 17.55 17.31 20.51
CA GLY A 613 17.78 17.43 19.06
C GLY A 613 18.59 16.29 18.45
N GLY A 614 18.76 15.17 19.17
CA GLY A 614 19.54 14.01 18.74
C GLY A 614 19.84 13.06 19.90
N TYR A 615 20.91 12.26 19.79
CA TYR A 615 21.27 11.24 20.77
C TYR A 615 21.50 11.81 22.18
N GLY A 616 22.13 13.00 22.31
CA GLY A 616 22.23 13.80 23.52
C GLY A 616 22.96 13.16 24.73
N VAL A 617 23.60 12.00 24.52
CA VAL A 617 24.35 11.27 25.54
C VAL A 617 25.84 11.36 25.24
N VAL A 618 26.68 11.46 26.27
CA VAL A 618 28.14 11.47 26.13
C VAL A 618 28.63 10.17 25.45
N ASP A 619 29.55 10.31 24.51
CA ASP A 619 30.15 9.15 23.83
C ASP A 619 30.89 8.27 24.83
N ALA A 620 30.58 6.98 24.84
CA ALA A 620 31.15 6.03 25.79
C ALA A 620 32.65 5.80 25.57
N MET A 621 33.15 6.05 24.36
CA MET A 621 34.58 5.88 24.05
C MET A 621 35.42 7.11 24.26
N LEU A 622 34.80 8.30 24.25
CA LEU A 622 35.45 9.59 24.43
C LEU A 622 34.65 10.47 25.43
N PRO A 623 34.55 10.06 26.70
CA PRO A 623 33.72 10.76 27.67
C PRO A 623 34.23 12.19 28.00
N GLU A 624 35.49 12.49 27.72
CA GLU A 624 36.09 13.80 27.93
C GLU A 624 35.80 14.83 26.83
N LEU A 625 35.40 14.36 25.66
CA LEU A 625 34.86 15.23 24.63
C LEU A 625 33.40 15.50 24.94
N GLN A 626 33.15 16.45 25.86
CA GLN A 626 31.81 17.04 25.92
C GLN A 626 31.49 17.55 24.55
N SER A 627 30.55 16.86 23.88
CA SER A 627 29.90 17.45 22.72
C SER A 627 29.28 18.75 23.25
N ASP A 628 29.82 19.88 22.87
CA ASP A 628 29.27 21.23 23.16
C ASP A 628 27.92 21.42 22.44
N GLY A 629 27.04 20.42 22.52
CA GLY A 629 25.67 20.43 21.95
C GLY A 629 25.62 20.60 20.41
N ARG A 630 26.78 20.69 19.77
CA ARG A 630 26.94 20.87 18.35
C ARG A 630 27.30 19.55 17.65
N THR A 631 26.69 18.46 18.07
CA THR A 631 26.72 17.24 17.25
C THR A 631 26.07 17.55 15.93
N VAL A 632 26.91 17.67 14.90
CA VAL A 632 26.54 17.70 13.48
C VAL A 632 25.20 18.41 13.27
N ARG A 633 25.16 19.71 13.54
CA ARG A 633 24.12 20.54 12.93
C ARG A 633 24.20 20.25 11.45
N ARG A 634 23.11 19.75 10.91
CA ARG A 634 22.91 19.54 9.48
C ARG A 634 23.67 20.60 8.70
N SER A 635 24.65 20.19 7.91
CA SER A 635 25.28 21.03 6.89
C SER A 635 24.27 21.40 5.80
N ASP A 636 23.11 20.74 5.83
CA ASP A 636 22.00 21.03 4.96
C ASP A 636 21.01 21.86 5.77
N GLY A 637 20.82 23.13 5.38
CA GLY A 637 19.76 24.00 5.87
C GLY A 637 18.38 23.30 5.75
N PRO A 638 17.30 23.90 6.27
CA PRO A 638 15.97 23.33 6.15
C PRO A 638 15.79 22.90 4.69
N LEU A 639 15.29 21.68 4.48
CA LEU A 639 14.98 21.17 3.14
C LEU A 639 14.24 22.29 2.41
N SER A 640 14.96 23.01 1.54
CA SER A 640 14.34 24.03 0.73
C SER A 640 13.31 23.31 -0.12
N THR A 641 12.08 23.70 -0.01
CA THR A 641 11.00 23.30 -0.92
C THR A 641 11.14 23.98 -2.28
N GLU A 642 12.29 24.62 -2.54
CA GLU A 642 12.57 25.21 -3.84
C GLU A 642 12.88 24.12 -4.86
N PRO A 643 12.24 24.17 -6.03
CA PRO A 643 12.57 23.27 -7.13
C PRO A 643 14.02 23.48 -7.53
N LEU A 644 14.80 22.40 -7.61
CA LEU A 644 16.16 22.42 -8.19
C LEU A 644 16.06 23.04 -9.59
N ALA A 645 16.74 24.16 -9.80
CA ALA A 645 16.84 24.78 -11.10
C ALA A 645 17.37 23.75 -12.12
N PRO A 646 16.89 23.75 -13.38
CA PRO A 646 17.40 22.85 -14.40
C PRO A 646 18.88 23.12 -14.60
N GLY A 647 19.71 22.15 -14.22
CA GLY A 647 21.15 22.20 -14.41
C GLY A 647 21.46 22.29 -15.90
N ASP A 648 22.25 23.30 -16.28
CA ASP A 648 22.82 23.47 -17.59
C ASP A 648 23.52 22.17 -18.03
N GLN A 649 22.99 21.54 -19.04
CA GLN A 649 23.67 20.48 -19.79
C GLN A 649 24.83 21.10 -20.57
N GLN A 650 25.99 21.27 -19.94
CA GLN A 650 27.24 21.46 -20.68
C GLN A 650 27.59 20.12 -21.32
N ARG A 651 27.37 20.01 -22.62
CA ARG A 651 28.00 19.00 -23.48
C ARG A 651 29.51 19.08 -23.35
N PRO A 652 30.24 17.98 -23.17
CA PRO A 652 31.70 18.00 -23.31
C PRO A 652 32.06 18.35 -24.76
N GLN A 653 32.72 19.46 -24.94
CA GLN A 653 33.38 19.79 -26.21
C GLN A 653 34.46 18.76 -26.47
N ALA A 654 34.42 18.17 -27.65
CA ALA A 654 35.48 17.31 -28.18
C ALA A 654 36.77 18.10 -28.30
N ALA A 655 37.80 17.77 -27.52
CA ALA A 655 39.14 18.21 -27.69
C ALA A 655 39.80 17.41 -28.85
N SER A 656 39.99 18.05 -29.99
CA SER A 656 40.88 17.60 -31.05
C SER A 656 42.33 17.84 -30.61
N GLY A 657 43.08 16.77 -30.43
CA GLY A 657 44.51 16.83 -30.16
C GLY A 657 45.16 15.51 -30.57
N SER A 658 45.76 15.54 -31.76
CA SER A 658 46.62 14.50 -32.28
C SER A 658 47.82 14.30 -31.38
N ASP A 659 48.12 13.07 -30.97
CA ASP A 659 49.49 12.55 -30.98
C ASP A 659 49.47 11.02 -31.00
N ARG A 660 49.97 10.49 -32.13
CA ARG A 660 50.24 9.08 -32.33
C ARG A 660 51.57 8.76 -31.65
N GLN A 661 51.58 7.85 -30.68
CA GLN A 661 52.73 7.04 -30.38
C GLN A 661 52.40 5.56 -30.41
N THR A 662 52.90 4.91 -31.42
CA THR A 662 52.94 3.47 -31.66
C THR A 662 53.78 2.77 -30.59
N VAL A 663 53.19 1.83 -29.86
CA VAL A 663 53.97 0.80 -29.14
C VAL A 663 53.55 -0.57 -29.66
N ARG A 664 54.55 -1.28 -30.22
CA ARG A 664 54.41 -2.66 -30.71
C ARG A 664 54.27 -3.66 -29.57
N PRO A 665 53.59 -4.81 -29.77
CA PRO A 665 53.49 -5.86 -28.78
C PRO A 665 54.76 -6.70 -28.71
N ARG A 666 55.16 -7.11 -27.50
CA ARG A 666 56.07 -8.22 -27.27
C ARG A 666 55.27 -9.47 -26.97
N SER A 667 55.53 -10.49 -27.76
CA SER A 667 55.27 -11.88 -27.48
C SER A 667 56.17 -12.36 -26.33
N ASP A 668 55.56 -13.00 -25.31
CA ASP A 668 55.87 -14.34 -24.79
C ASP A 668 54.75 -14.78 -23.83
#